data_4949fa3b361266df2ea72d2e64b6b066
#
_entry.id   4949fa3b361266df2ea72d2e64b6b066
#
_cell.length_a   1.000
_cell.length_b   1.000
_cell.length_c   1.000
_cell.angle_alpha   90.00
_cell.angle_beta   90.00
_cell.angle_gamma   90.00
#
_symmetry.space_group_name_H-M   'P 1'
#
loop_
_entity.id
_entity.type
_entity.pdbx_description
1 polymer ?
#
loop_
_entity_poly.entity_id
_entity_poly.type
_entity_poly.pdbx_seq_one_letter_code
_entity_poly.pdbx_strand_id
1 'polypeptide(L)'
;MSLITEEQVELQSIEWFQELGYQYKDGYEIAPEEENAERDDFRKVILEDRLRSALIRINPDIPNQTINKSIPQILNPNILGLLNCNREMHKWITKGLKVAFMQDNQEVGKQLKLIDFENIDNNDWLVVNQFEIQGDQRLRRPDVLVFVNGLPLAVIELKNPADENADIWKAYSQLETYKENIPDLFNTNGVLVISDGIQARMGSLTANQERFMRWRTIDGESVDPLGKYQDLETLVRGFFNKETFLNYLHYFCIFEDDKTIIKKIAGYHQYYAVQKALEKVIQASQIDGSKKGGVVWHTQGAGKSLEMTCLAGRIITEPRLGNPTIVMITDRQDLDGQLFQVFNDAGEILGETPKQADSIFELKELLSNRPSGGIIFTTIQKFRADRDEEQFPVLTDRHNVIVMCDEAHRTQYGFKGVIDQKTGKIKYGLARALRHGLPNATFLAFTGTPISKDDRDTQAVFGEYVDIYDIQQAVEDGATVPIYYESRLAKIEINQDKLNNIDHEVEEIFEDGIEDDEQQEKAKSKWSQIEALVGAQPRLKQIAEDFVQHFATRQKTQPGKALIVGMSRDICARLYSEIIALKPEWESNENNSGAIKVVMTASASDEAHLQKHHTSKKQKKELEVRFKDPSNELQIVIVRDMWLTGFDA
;
A
#
# COMPACT_ATOMS: atom_id res chain seq x y z
N MET A 1 5.14 43.72 3.77
CA MET A 1 5.39 42.63 2.83
C MET A 1 4.22 42.61 1.88
N SER A 2 4.42 42.63 0.56
CA SER A 2 3.31 42.43 -0.38
C SER A 2 2.79 41.03 -0.18
N LEU A 3 1.49 40.89 0.04
CA LEU A 3 0.81 39.59 0.13
C LEU A 3 0.93 38.94 -1.26
N ILE A 4 1.38 37.69 -1.30
CA ILE A 4 1.47 36.90 -2.53
C ILE A 4 0.02 36.56 -2.95
N THR A 5 -0.34 36.83 -4.20
CA THR A 5 -1.67 36.54 -4.75
C THR A 5 -1.72 35.15 -5.38
N GLU A 6 -2.93 34.61 -5.60
CA GLU A 6 -3.16 33.34 -6.31
C GLU A 6 -2.53 33.36 -7.71
N GLU A 7 -2.69 34.47 -8.46
CA GLU A 7 -2.07 34.68 -9.77
C GLU A 7 -0.54 34.59 -9.72
N GLN A 8 0.09 35.13 -8.67
CA GLN A 8 1.54 35.03 -8.50
C GLN A 8 2.00 33.61 -8.23
N VAL A 9 1.24 32.83 -7.44
CA VAL A 9 1.53 31.41 -7.19
C VAL A 9 1.37 30.61 -8.48
N GLU A 10 0.32 30.89 -9.26
CA GLU A 10 0.06 30.27 -10.56
C GLU A 10 1.21 30.52 -11.54
N LEU A 11 1.59 31.79 -11.76
CA LEU A 11 2.69 32.17 -12.66
C LEU A 11 4.02 31.56 -12.21
N GLN A 12 4.30 31.54 -10.91
CA GLN A 12 5.51 30.93 -10.37
C GLN A 12 5.55 29.42 -10.63
N SER A 13 4.40 28.72 -10.49
CA SER A 13 4.32 27.30 -10.79
C SER A 13 4.58 27.01 -12.27
N ILE A 14 4.09 27.88 -13.17
CA ILE A 14 4.34 27.78 -14.61
C ILE A 14 5.84 27.94 -14.93
N GLU A 15 6.54 28.88 -14.27
CA GLU A 15 8.00 29.03 -14.45
C GLU A 15 8.73 27.73 -14.11
N TRP A 16 8.38 27.05 -13.00
CA TRP A 16 8.98 25.76 -12.65
C TRP A 16 8.69 24.66 -13.68
N PHE A 17 7.48 24.62 -14.24
CA PHE A 17 7.17 23.71 -15.35
C PHE A 17 8.01 24.01 -16.61
N GLN A 18 8.21 25.29 -16.94
CA GLN A 18 9.05 25.69 -18.08
C GLN A 18 10.53 25.30 -17.85
N GLU A 19 11.04 25.43 -16.63
CA GLU A 19 12.38 24.95 -16.27
C GLU A 19 12.53 23.42 -16.40
N LEU A 20 11.44 22.67 -16.19
CA LEU A 20 11.39 21.23 -16.47
C LEU A 20 11.22 20.90 -17.97
N GLY A 21 11.14 21.92 -18.82
CA GLY A 21 11.04 21.79 -20.28
C GLY A 21 9.63 21.53 -20.80
N TYR A 22 8.61 21.92 -20.05
CA TYR A 22 7.23 21.99 -20.56
C TYR A 22 7.05 23.26 -21.38
N GLN A 23 6.29 23.17 -22.47
CA GLN A 23 5.78 24.35 -23.15
C GLN A 23 4.71 25.00 -22.29
N TYR A 24 4.57 26.30 -22.39
CA TYR A 24 3.47 27.04 -21.74
C TYR A 24 2.56 27.68 -22.79
N LYS A 25 1.27 27.63 -22.55
CA LYS A 25 0.23 28.37 -23.25
C LYS A 25 -0.78 28.93 -22.25
N ASP A 26 -1.21 30.17 -22.49
CA ASP A 26 -2.36 30.74 -21.80
C ASP A 26 -3.66 30.13 -22.36
N GLY A 27 -4.57 29.71 -21.49
CA GLY A 27 -5.82 29.08 -21.88
C GLY A 27 -6.75 29.97 -22.71
N TYR A 28 -6.63 31.30 -22.56
CA TYR A 28 -7.35 32.26 -23.40
C TYR A 28 -6.76 32.32 -24.81
N GLU A 29 -5.44 32.26 -24.98
CA GLU A 29 -4.80 32.30 -26.29
C GLU A 29 -5.14 31.10 -27.18
N ILE A 30 -5.38 29.95 -26.56
CA ILE A 30 -5.74 28.70 -27.27
C ILE A 30 -7.23 28.37 -27.22
N ALA A 31 -8.07 29.32 -26.75
CA ALA A 31 -9.51 29.17 -26.68
C ALA A 31 -10.15 29.14 -28.10
N PRO A 32 -11.34 28.55 -28.24
CA PRO A 32 -12.11 28.64 -29.48
C PRO A 32 -12.30 30.10 -29.91
N GLU A 33 -12.28 30.36 -31.21
CA GLU A 33 -12.42 31.68 -31.85
C GLU A 33 -11.19 32.62 -31.75
N GLU A 34 -10.13 32.24 -31.03
CA GLU A 34 -8.88 32.96 -31.00
C GLU A 34 -7.96 32.63 -32.19
N GLU A 35 -7.03 33.51 -32.51
CA GLU A 35 -6.10 33.34 -33.66
C GLU A 35 -5.23 32.08 -33.53
N ASN A 36 -4.84 31.73 -32.30
CA ASN A 36 -4.03 30.56 -31.99
C ASN A 36 -4.82 29.43 -31.36
N ALA A 37 -6.11 29.34 -31.67
CA ALA A 37 -7.00 28.31 -31.11
C ALA A 37 -6.46 26.89 -31.34
N GLU A 38 -6.35 26.11 -30.29
CA GLU A 38 -6.00 24.66 -30.38
C GLU A 38 -7.22 23.75 -30.22
N ARG A 39 -8.41 24.31 -30.11
CA ARG A 39 -9.72 23.63 -30.08
C ARG A 39 -10.82 24.53 -30.64
N ASP A 40 -11.87 23.92 -31.17
CA ASP A 40 -12.98 24.60 -31.84
C ASP A 40 -14.27 24.68 -30.97
N ASP A 41 -14.29 24.03 -29.80
CA ASP A 41 -15.39 24.02 -28.85
C ASP A 41 -14.84 24.00 -27.40
N PHE A 42 -15.41 24.80 -26.53
CA PHE A 42 -15.08 24.85 -25.09
C PHE A 42 -15.38 23.54 -24.35
N ARG A 43 -16.18 22.63 -24.92
CA ARG A 43 -16.42 21.27 -24.35
C ARG A 43 -15.25 20.32 -24.59
N LYS A 44 -14.40 20.60 -25.58
CA LYS A 44 -13.24 19.76 -25.87
C LYS A 44 -12.14 19.96 -24.84
N VAL A 45 -11.78 18.90 -24.14
CA VAL A 45 -10.73 18.90 -23.12
C VAL A 45 -9.42 18.31 -23.62
N ILE A 46 -9.45 17.52 -24.70
CA ILE A 46 -8.28 16.95 -25.37
C ILE A 46 -7.89 17.85 -26.53
N LEU A 47 -6.62 18.20 -26.66
CA LEU A 47 -6.07 18.98 -27.77
C LEU A 47 -5.77 18.05 -28.95
N GLU A 48 -6.76 17.94 -29.85
CA GLU A 48 -6.80 16.90 -30.91
C GLU A 48 -5.60 16.96 -31.85
N ASP A 49 -5.17 18.15 -32.28
CA ASP A 49 -4.06 18.27 -33.25
C ASP A 49 -2.71 17.92 -32.60
N ARG A 50 -2.53 18.22 -31.30
CA ARG A 50 -1.36 17.78 -30.54
C ARG A 50 -1.37 16.25 -30.39
N LEU A 51 -2.55 15.67 -30.02
CA LEU A 51 -2.71 14.22 -29.93
C LEU A 51 -2.38 13.55 -31.26
N ARG A 52 -2.98 14.01 -32.35
CA ARG A 52 -2.74 13.48 -33.70
C ARG A 52 -1.27 13.49 -34.08
N SER A 53 -0.61 14.63 -33.88
CA SER A 53 0.82 14.81 -34.18
C SER A 53 1.70 13.89 -33.36
N ALA A 54 1.40 13.75 -32.05
CA ALA A 54 2.10 12.84 -31.18
C ALA A 54 1.89 11.37 -31.56
N LEU A 55 0.65 10.94 -31.81
CA LEU A 55 0.35 9.56 -32.22
C LEU A 55 1.09 9.15 -33.50
N ILE A 56 1.16 10.04 -34.49
CA ILE A 56 1.91 9.78 -35.75
C ILE A 56 3.40 9.64 -35.45
N ARG A 57 3.97 10.49 -34.60
CA ARG A 57 5.39 10.49 -34.25
C ARG A 57 5.79 9.25 -33.46
N ILE A 58 4.95 8.84 -32.49
CA ILE A 58 5.24 7.73 -31.56
C ILE A 58 5.03 6.36 -32.24
N ASN A 59 4.15 6.27 -33.26
CA ASN A 59 3.76 5.01 -33.90
C ASN A 59 4.10 4.98 -35.38
N PRO A 60 5.39 5.06 -35.78
CA PRO A 60 5.79 5.12 -37.18
C PRO A 60 5.40 3.86 -37.97
N ASP A 61 5.19 2.74 -37.30
CA ASP A 61 4.83 1.44 -37.90
C ASP A 61 3.32 1.26 -38.10
N ILE A 62 2.49 2.22 -37.73
CA ILE A 62 1.04 2.19 -37.89
C ILE A 62 0.64 3.19 -38.98
N PRO A 63 -0.14 2.79 -39.99
CA PRO A 63 -0.56 3.71 -41.05
C PRO A 63 -1.35 4.90 -40.49
N ASN A 64 -1.04 6.11 -40.97
CA ASN A 64 -1.71 7.35 -40.54
C ASN A 64 -3.24 7.27 -40.69
N GLN A 65 -3.75 6.54 -41.70
CA GLN A 65 -5.20 6.33 -41.84
C GLN A 65 -5.78 5.55 -40.68
N THR A 66 -5.07 4.56 -40.12
CA THR A 66 -5.48 3.78 -38.95
C THR A 66 -5.45 4.66 -37.71
N ILE A 67 -4.38 5.44 -37.52
CA ILE A 67 -4.27 6.41 -36.42
C ILE A 67 -5.45 7.38 -36.45
N ASN A 68 -5.71 8.01 -37.59
CA ASN A 68 -6.80 8.98 -37.75
C ASN A 68 -8.20 8.37 -37.48
N LYS A 69 -8.42 7.09 -37.79
CA LYS A 69 -9.67 6.38 -37.48
C LYS A 69 -9.82 6.08 -35.99
N SER A 70 -8.71 6.01 -35.25
CA SER A 70 -8.73 5.72 -33.80
C SER A 70 -8.92 6.96 -32.93
N ILE A 71 -8.60 8.16 -33.43
CA ILE A 71 -8.73 9.41 -32.68
C ILE A 71 -10.15 9.64 -32.14
N PRO A 72 -11.24 9.48 -32.93
CA PRO A 72 -12.59 9.66 -32.42
C PRO A 72 -12.93 8.74 -31.23
N GLN A 73 -12.37 7.54 -31.16
CA GLN A 73 -12.54 6.63 -30.03
C GLN A 73 -11.82 7.14 -28.78
N ILE A 74 -10.66 7.77 -28.92
CA ILE A 74 -9.90 8.36 -27.79
C ILE A 74 -10.62 9.61 -27.29
N LEU A 75 -11.13 10.44 -28.19
CA LEU A 75 -11.86 11.66 -27.85
C LEU A 75 -13.20 11.36 -27.16
N ASN A 76 -13.90 10.31 -27.59
CA ASN A 76 -15.20 9.90 -27.10
C ASN A 76 -15.21 8.38 -26.84
N PRO A 77 -14.68 7.92 -25.71
CA PRO A 77 -14.50 6.49 -25.42
C PRO A 77 -15.83 5.73 -25.26
N ASN A 78 -16.96 6.42 -25.17
CA ASN A 78 -18.33 5.85 -25.10
C ASN A 78 -18.48 4.85 -23.93
N ILE A 79 -17.86 5.15 -22.78
CA ILE A 79 -17.85 4.35 -21.55
C ILE A 79 -18.67 5.07 -20.50
N LEU A 80 -19.66 4.37 -19.91
CA LEU A 80 -20.54 4.94 -18.90
C LEU A 80 -19.85 5.05 -17.54
N GLY A 81 -19.92 6.24 -16.96
CA GLY A 81 -19.41 6.58 -15.63
C GLY A 81 -17.94 6.97 -15.63
N LEU A 82 -17.66 8.07 -14.94
CA LEU A 82 -16.33 8.70 -14.88
C LEU A 82 -15.21 7.73 -14.51
N LEU A 83 -15.39 6.93 -13.46
CA LEU A 83 -14.35 6.03 -12.97
C LEU A 83 -14.07 4.87 -13.93
N ASN A 84 -15.12 4.33 -14.58
CA ASN A 84 -14.93 3.31 -15.63
C ASN A 84 -14.18 3.88 -16.82
N CYS A 85 -14.54 5.11 -17.24
CA CYS A 85 -13.89 5.80 -18.33
C CYS A 85 -12.42 6.08 -17.98
N ASN A 86 -12.13 6.64 -16.79
CA ASN A 86 -10.77 6.93 -16.34
C ASN A 86 -9.92 5.65 -16.28
N ARG A 87 -10.46 4.53 -15.80
CA ARG A 87 -9.75 3.24 -15.77
C ARG A 87 -9.37 2.75 -17.18
N GLU A 88 -10.31 2.75 -18.10
CA GLU A 88 -10.04 2.29 -19.47
C GLU A 88 -9.11 3.25 -20.23
N MET A 89 -9.27 4.57 -20.04
CA MET A 89 -8.33 5.56 -20.59
C MET A 89 -6.93 5.39 -20.03
N HIS A 90 -6.80 5.15 -18.73
CA HIS A 90 -5.51 4.86 -18.09
C HIS A 90 -4.84 3.61 -18.69
N LYS A 91 -5.63 2.58 -18.98
CA LYS A 91 -5.15 1.37 -19.65
C LYS A 91 -4.70 1.66 -21.10
N TRP A 92 -5.44 2.49 -21.85
CA TRP A 92 -4.99 2.91 -23.18
C TRP A 92 -3.72 3.77 -23.12
N ILE A 93 -3.61 4.65 -22.12
CA ILE A 93 -2.41 5.45 -21.90
C ILE A 93 -1.19 4.54 -21.64
N THR A 94 -1.33 3.54 -20.76
CA THR A 94 -0.20 2.71 -20.29
C THR A 94 0.12 1.53 -21.21
N LYS A 95 -0.89 0.93 -21.86
CA LYS A 95 -0.74 -0.28 -22.70
C LYS A 95 -1.00 -0.04 -24.20
N GLY A 96 -1.49 1.13 -24.56
CA GLY A 96 -1.92 1.45 -25.91
C GLY A 96 -3.34 0.97 -26.24
N LEU A 97 -3.91 1.56 -27.29
CA LEU A 97 -5.18 1.18 -27.85
C LEU A 97 -5.00 0.08 -28.92
N LYS A 98 -5.76 -1.00 -28.83
CA LYS A 98 -5.72 -2.07 -29.84
C LYS A 98 -6.27 -1.57 -31.17
N VAL A 99 -5.46 -1.66 -32.22
CA VAL A 99 -5.84 -1.30 -33.58
C VAL A 99 -5.51 -2.46 -34.53
N ALA A 100 -6.28 -2.57 -35.61
CA ALA A 100 -6.01 -3.53 -36.68
C ALA A 100 -6.00 -2.83 -38.05
N PHE A 101 -5.11 -3.24 -38.93
CA PHE A 101 -4.98 -2.72 -40.30
C PHE A 101 -4.44 -3.79 -41.23
N MET A 102 -4.65 -3.59 -42.54
CA MET A 102 -4.13 -4.50 -43.59
C MET A 102 -2.69 -4.14 -43.93
N GLN A 103 -1.80 -5.11 -43.81
CA GLN A 103 -0.43 -5.04 -44.28
C GLN A 103 -0.13 -6.30 -45.11
N ASP A 104 0.33 -6.17 -46.34
CA ASP A 104 0.67 -7.27 -47.24
C ASP A 104 -0.47 -8.31 -47.43
N ASN A 105 -1.72 -7.83 -47.52
CA ASN A 105 -2.95 -8.62 -47.57
C ASN A 105 -3.26 -9.48 -46.32
N GLN A 106 -2.61 -9.20 -45.22
CA GLN A 106 -2.92 -9.83 -43.90
C GLN A 106 -3.40 -8.76 -42.91
N GLU A 107 -4.33 -9.14 -42.04
CA GLU A 107 -4.73 -8.28 -40.95
C GLU A 107 -3.69 -8.35 -39.82
N VAL A 108 -3.13 -7.20 -39.49
CA VAL A 108 -2.13 -7.04 -38.40
C VAL A 108 -2.74 -6.26 -37.25
N GLY A 109 -2.72 -6.84 -36.06
CA GLY A 109 -3.09 -6.17 -34.81
C GLY A 109 -1.86 -5.54 -34.16
N LYS A 110 -1.97 -4.26 -33.78
CA LYS A 110 -0.92 -3.54 -33.00
C LYS A 110 -1.53 -2.77 -31.85
N GLN A 111 -0.68 -2.38 -30.90
CA GLN A 111 -1.03 -1.43 -29.84
C GLN A 111 -0.61 -0.03 -30.30
N LEU A 112 -1.60 0.87 -30.45
CA LEU A 112 -1.37 2.28 -30.71
C LEU A 112 -0.96 2.94 -29.40
N LYS A 113 0.32 3.27 -29.22
CA LYS A 113 0.85 3.95 -28.03
C LYS A 113 0.31 5.38 -27.98
N LEU A 114 -0.27 5.80 -26.87
CA LEU A 114 -0.72 7.17 -26.62
C LEU A 114 0.40 8.02 -26.02
N ILE A 115 1.28 7.36 -25.27
CA ILE A 115 2.46 7.97 -24.62
C ILE A 115 3.67 7.09 -24.91
N ASP A 116 4.83 7.70 -25.16
CA ASP A 116 6.10 7.02 -25.27
C ASP A 116 6.79 7.00 -23.90
N PHE A 117 6.75 5.87 -23.22
CA PHE A 117 7.38 5.66 -21.91
C PHE A 117 8.87 5.32 -22.01
N GLU A 118 9.34 4.93 -23.20
CA GLU A 118 10.73 4.55 -23.45
C GLU A 118 11.58 5.76 -23.86
N ASN A 119 11.03 6.60 -24.74
CA ASN A 119 11.68 7.83 -25.18
C ASN A 119 10.84 9.04 -24.77
N ILE A 120 11.17 9.59 -23.59
CA ILE A 120 10.42 10.67 -22.93
C ILE A 120 10.34 11.93 -23.79
N ASP A 121 11.42 12.26 -24.51
CA ASP A 121 11.52 13.43 -25.39
C ASP A 121 10.65 13.31 -26.66
N ASN A 122 10.17 12.11 -26.96
CA ASN A 122 9.26 11.86 -28.06
C ASN A 122 7.81 12.28 -27.74
N ASN A 123 7.52 12.73 -26.52
CA ASN A 123 6.21 13.25 -26.13
C ASN A 123 6.15 14.78 -26.29
N ASP A 124 4.91 15.28 -26.41
CA ASP A 124 4.60 16.72 -26.38
C ASP A 124 4.20 17.10 -24.96
N TRP A 125 4.94 18.00 -24.35
CA TRP A 125 4.78 18.42 -22.96
C TRP A 125 4.26 19.85 -22.88
N LEU A 126 3.06 20.04 -22.29
CA LEU A 126 2.43 21.34 -22.24
C LEU A 126 1.80 21.58 -20.86
N VAL A 127 1.97 22.79 -20.33
CA VAL A 127 1.22 23.32 -19.21
C VAL A 127 0.33 24.47 -19.68
N VAL A 128 -0.93 24.47 -19.24
CA VAL A 128 -1.92 25.50 -19.60
C VAL A 128 -2.57 26.01 -18.33
N ASN A 129 -2.59 27.31 -18.14
CA ASN A 129 -3.37 27.94 -17.08
C ASN A 129 -4.72 28.44 -17.60
N GLN A 130 -5.67 28.67 -16.69
CA GLN A 130 -6.94 29.33 -16.96
C GLN A 130 -7.72 28.73 -18.16
N PHE A 131 -7.67 27.39 -18.32
CA PHE A 131 -8.29 26.68 -19.44
C PHE A 131 -9.80 26.59 -19.25
N GLU A 132 -10.57 27.35 -20.01
CA GLU A 132 -12.03 27.40 -19.89
C GLU A 132 -12.70 26.16 -20.47
N ILE A 133 -13.60 25.52 -19.71
CA ILE A 133 -14.33 24.32 -20.11
C ILE A 133 -15.83 24.55 -19.90
N GLN A 134 -16.61 24.36 -20.96
CA GLN A 134 -18.06 24.42 -20.91
C GLN A 134 -18.64 23.07 -20.51
N GLY A 135 -19.15 22.97 -19.30
CA GLY A 135 -19.99 21.85 -18.86
C GLY A 135 -21.44 22.02 -19.30
N ASP A 136 -22.32 21.11 -18.91
CA ASP A 136 -23.73 21.12 -19.30
C ASP A 136 -24.45 22.40 -18.87
N GLN A 137 -24.14 22.97 -17.72
CA GLN A 137 -24.81 24.12 -17.16
C GLN A 137 -23.92 25.33 -16.89
N ARG A 138 -22.61 25.12 -16.75
CA ARG A 138 -21.67 26.16 -16.29
C ARG A 138 -20.31 26.06 -16.97
N LEU A 139 -19.73 27.22 -17.23
CA LEU A 139 -18.33 27.36 -17.59
C LEU A 139 -17.47 27.18 -16.33
N ARG A 140 -16.39 26.42 -16.45
CA ARG A 140 -15.40 26.17 -15.40
C ARG A 140 -14.01 26.48 -15.93
N ARG A 141 -13.12 26.88 -15.02
CA ARG A 141 -11.77 27.29 -15.38
C ARG A 141 -10.79 26.83 -14.30
N PRO A 142 -10.23 25.62 -14.46
CA PRO A 142 -9.14 25.13 -13.60
C PRO A 142 -7.92 26.04 -13.71
N ASP A 143 -7.20 26.21 -12.59
CA ASP A 143 -6.05 27.12 -12.53
C ASP A 143 -4.91 26.65 -13.43
N VAL A 144 -4.46 25.38 -13.30
CA VAL A 144 -3.38 24.84 -14.14
C VAL A 144 -3.70 23.39 -14.56
N LEU A 145 -3.53 23.11 -15.85
CA LEU A 145 -3.62 21.78 -16.44
C LEU A 145 -2.29 21.33 -17.01
N VAL A 146 -1.92 20.07 -16.77
CA VAL A 146 -0.72 19.45 -17.35
C VAL A 146 -1.13 18.47 -18.43
N PHE A 147 -0.67 18.71 -19.64
CA PHE A 147 -0.93 17.89 -20.82
C PHE A 147 0.32 17.11 -21.24
N VAL A 148 0.11 15.87 -21.67
CA VAL A 148 1.09 15.09 -22.40
C VAL A 148 0.41 14.60 -23.69
N ASN A 149 1.00 14.89 -24.83
CA ASN A 149 0.46 14.53 -26.14
C ASN A 149 -0.99 15.02 -26.35
N GLY A 150 -1.32 16.20 -25.82
CA GLY A 150 -2.66 16.76 -25.89
C GLY A 150 -3.69 16.15 -24.94
N LEU A 151 -3.32 15.18 -24.09
CA LEU A 151 -4.17 14.56 -23.05
C LEU A 151 -3.99 15.29 -21.72
N PRO A 152 -5.05 15.80 -21.08
CA PRO A 152 -4.98 16.45 -19.76
C PRO A 152 -4.79 15.38 -18.67
N LEU A 153 -3.56 15.23 -18.16
CA LEU A 153 -3.20 14.16 -17.21
C LEU A 153 -3.19 14.62 -15.75
N ALA A 154 -3.02 15.92 -15.49
CA ALA A 154 -3.10 16.44 -14.14
C ALA A 154 -3.89 17.76 -14.09
N VAL A 155 -4.60 17.95 -12.98
CA VAL A 155 -5.33 19.16 -12.65
C VAL A 155 -4.76 19.71 -11.35
N ILE A 156 -4.35 20.96 -11.35
CA ILE A 156 -3.82 21.67 -10.20
C ILE A 156 -4.77 22.82 -9.87
N GLU A 157 -5.26 22.85 -8.66
CA GLU A 157 -6.12 23.89 -8.14
C GLU A 157 -5.42 24.65 -7.03
N LEU A 158 -5.36 25.95 -7.15
CA LEU A 158 -4.64 26.87 -6.27
C LEU A 158 -5.62 27.72 -5.46
N LYS A 159 -5.17 28.16 -4.30
CA LYS A 159 -5.89 29.15 -3.48
C LYS A 159 -4.95 30.22 -3.01
N ASN A 160 -5.50 31.40 -2.74
CA ASN A 160 -4.74 32.57 -2.35
C ASN A 160 -4.15 32.42 -0.94
N PRO A 161 -2.82 32.38 -0.77
CA PRO A 161 -2.19 32.28 0.56
C PRO A 161 -2.44 33.48 1.47
N ALA A 162 -2.90 34.60 0.91
CA ALA A 162 -3.17 35.83 1.64
C ALA A 162 -4.60 35.93 2.20
N ASP A 163 -5.50 35.04 1.83
CA ASP A 163 -6.85 34.99 2.38
C ASP A 163 -6.82 34.26 3.73
N GLU A 164 -7.13 35.00 4.84
CA GLU A 164 -7.22 34.41 6.19
C GLU A 164 -8.17 33.19 6.29
N ASN A 165 -9.08 33.05 5.32
CA ASN A 165 -9.98 31.91 5.17
C ASN A 165 -9.53 30.93 4.08
N ALA A 166 -8.40 31.13 3.41
CA ALA A 166 -7.89 30.18 2.45
C ALA A 166 -7.42 28.93 3.18
N ASP A 167 -8.09 27.84 2.87
CA ASP A 167 -7.73 26.49 3.32
C ASP A 167 -7.52 25.66 2.07
N ILE A 168 -6.44 24.89 2.04
CA ILE A 168 -6.13 23.93 0.97
C ILE A 168 -7.34 23.05 0.62
N TRP A 169 -8.23 22.81 1.59
CA TRP A 169 -9.45 22.02 1.41
C TRP A 169 -10.55 22.72 0.60
N LYS A 170 -10.46 24.05 0.41
CA LYS A 170 -11.30 24.76 -0.56
C LYS A 170 -10.93 24.39 -2.00
N ALA A 171 -9.62 24.24 -2.28
CA ALA A 171 -9.16 23.72 -3.57
C ALA A 171 -9.68 22.28 -3.80
N TYR A 172 -9.63 21.42 -2.79
CA TYR A 172 -10.23 20.09 -2.86
C TYR A 172 -11.75 20.14 -3.19
N SER A 173 -12.50 20.96 -2.48
CA SER A 173 -13.95 21.12 -2.70
C SER A 173 -14.28 21.65 -4.11
N GLN A 174 -13.38 22.47 -4.67
CA GLN A 174 -13.51 22.96 -6.03
C GLN A 174 -13.27 21.85 -7.06
N LEU A 175 -12.26 21.00 -6.84
CA LEU A 175 -12.03 19.82 -7.68
C LEU A 175 -13.24 18.85 -7.65
N GLU A 176 -13.87 18.63 -6.48
CA GLU A 176 -15.10 17.83 -6.39
C GLU A 176 -16.24 18.46 -7.25
N THR A 177 -16.38 19.79 -7.19
CA THR A 177 -17.32 20.51 -8.04
C THR A 177 -17.01 20.36 -9.54
N TYR A 178 -15.74 20.33 -9.92
CA TYR A 178 -15.35 20.11 -11.32
C TYR A 178 -15.67 18.70 -11.79
N LYS A 179 -15.47 17.68 -10.95
CA LYS A 179 -15.85 16.29 -11.26
C LYS A 179 -17.34 16.15 -11.60
N GLU A 180 -18.21 16.95 -10.95
CA GLU A 180 -19.64 16.97 -11.23
C GLU A 180 -20.00 17.79 -12.48
N ASN A 181 -19.33 18.94 -12.69
CA ASN A 181 -19.73 19.92 -13.71
C ASN A 181 -19.05 19.72 -15.06
N ILE A 182 -17.81 19.22 -15.07
CA ILE A 182 -16.97 19.03 -16.27
C ILE A 182 -16.26 17.66 -16.21
N PRO A 183 -17.00 16.53 -16.07
CA PRO A 183 -16.42 15.19 -15.83
C PRO A 183 -15.45 14.75 -16.93
N ASP A 184 -15.62 15.21 -18.16
CA ASP A 184 -14.78 14.82 -19.29
C ASP A 184 -13.31 15.19 -19.12
N LEU A 185 -13.03 16.28 -18.37
CA LEU A 185 -11.66 16.66 -17.99
C LEU A 185 -10.91 15.53 -17.26
N PHE A 186 -11.64 14.72 -16.50
CA PHE A 186 -11.08 13.70 -15.64
C PHE A 186 -11.00 12.31 -16.28
N ASN A 187 -11.47 12.16 -17.51
CA ASN A 187 -11.41 10.88 -18.23
C ASN A 187 -9.98 10.36 -18.38
N THR A 188 -9.00 11.25 -18.58
CA THR A 188 -7.57 10.91 -18.71
C THR A 188 -6.75 11.25 -17.46
N ASN A 189 -7.38 11.78 -16.41
CA ASN A 189 -6.68 12.28 -15.25
C ASN A 189 -5.84 11.20 -14.55
N GLY A 190 -4.55 11.46 -14.38
CA GLY A 190 -3.61 10.64 -13.61
C GLY A 190 -3.60 11.05 -12.13
N VAL A 191 -3.55 12.35 -11.87
CA VAL A 191 -3.38 12.93 -10.53
C VAL A 191 -4.09 14.27 -10.40
N LEU A 192 -4.56 14.56 -9.19
CA LEU A 192 -5.09 15.85 -8.75
C LEU A 192 -4.09 16.50 -7.80
N VAL A 193 -3.91 17.80 -7.90
CA VAL A 193 -3.05 18.58 -6.99
C VAL A 193 -3.86 19.76 -6.43
N ILE A 194 -3.70 19.99 -5.14
CA ILE A 194 -4.27 21.13 -4.43
C ILE A 194 -3.17 21.88 -3.72
N SER A 195 -3.24 23.23 -3.71
CA SER A 195 -2.30 24.06 -2.97
C SER A 195 -2.94 25.36 -2.51
N ASP A 196 -2.48 25.86 -1.37
CA ASP A 196 -2.77 27.21 -0.87
C ASP A 196 -1.55 28.15 -0.98
N GLY A 197 -0.55 27.75 -1.77
CA GLY A 197 0.71 28.46 -1.93
C GLY A 197 1.73 28.20 -0.81
N ILE A 198 1.31 27.62 0.32
CA ILE A 198 2.18 27.22 1.45
C ILE A 198 2.31 25.70 1.47
N GLN A 199 1.18 25.02 1.41
CA GLN A 199 1.11 23.56 1.35
C GLN A 199 0.70 23.12 -0.05
N ALA A 200 1.20 21.99 -0.47
CA ALA A 200 0.73 21.30 -1.67
C ALA A 200 0.52 19.82 -1.38
N ARG A 201 -0.56 19.28 -1.91
CA ARG A 201 -0.90 17.86 -1.78
C ARG A 201 -1.41 17.31 -3.10
N MET A 202 -1.18 16.03 -3.30
CA MET A 202 -1.66 15.30 -4.47
C MET A 202 -2.53 14.12 -4.07
N GLY A 203 -3.50 13.82 -4.90
CA GLY A 203 -4.45 12.73 -4.67
C GLY A 203 -4.94 12.10 -5.97
N SER A 204 -5.56 10.92 -5.87
CA SER A 204 -6.23 10.28 -6.99
C SER A 204 -7.62 10.87 -7.22
N LEU A 205 -8.22 10.51 -8.34
CA LEU A 205 -9.59 10.90 -8.69
C LEU A 205 -10.63 10.50 -7.62
N THR A 206 -10.38 9.42 -6.88
CA THR A 206 -11.28 8.90 -5.82
C THR A 206 -10.80 9.20 -4.40
N ALA A 207 -9.70 9.94 -4.24
CA ALA A 207 -9.15 10.25 -2.93
C ALA A 207 -10.06 11.20 -2.14
N ASN A 208 -10.37 10.86 -0.89
CA ASN A 208 -10.90 11.81 0.08
C ASN A 208 -9.78 12.70 0.62
N GLN A 209 -10.11 13.68 1.45
CA GLN A 209 -9.12 14.63 2.01
C GLN A 209 -7.95 13.94 2.71
N GLU A 210 -8.20 12.87 3.45
CA GLU A 210 -7.17 12.11 4.19
C GLU A 210 -6.16 11.41 3.27
N ARG A 211 -6.55 11.15 2.02
CA ARG A 211 -5.71 10.48 1.02
C ARG A 211 -4.99 11.45 0.09
N PHE A 212 -5.12 12.77 0.31
CA PHE A 212 -4.27 13.76 -0.32
C PHE A 212 -2.97 13.90 0.46
N MET A 213 -1.85 13.52 -0.17
CA MET A 213 -0.53 13.41 0.44
C MET A 213 0.45 14.45 -0.10
N ARG A 214 1.48 14.77 0.67
CA ARG A 214 2.57 15.63 0.24
C ARG A 214 3.57 14.88 -0.61
N TRP A 215 4.23 15.59 -1.52
CA TRP A 215 5.43 15.12 -2.20
C TRP A 215 6.63 15.89 -1.63
N ARG A 216 7.49 15.22 -0.85
CA ARG A 216 8.47 15.89 0.01
C ARG A 216 9.92 15.76 -0.44
N THR A 217 10.16 15.47 -1.71
CA THR A 217 11.52 15.33 -2.22
C THR A 217 11.58 15.64 -3.70
N ILE A 218 12.66 16.25 -4.15
CA ILE A 218 12.91 16.50 -5.57
C ILE A 218 13.67 15.33 -6.19
N ASP A 219 14.67 14.80 -5.49
CA ASP A 219 15.65 13.83 -5.98
C ASP A 219 15.50 12.42 -5.39
N GLY A 220 14.67 12.25 -4.35
CA GLY A 220 14.50 10.99 -3.62
C GLY A 220 15.59 10.69 -2.60
N GLU A 221 16.57 11.58 -2.44
CA GLU A 221 17.69 11.42 -1.50
C GLU A 221 17.46 12.22 -0.21
N SER A 222 16.95 13.44 -0.36
CA SER A 222 16.67 14.33 0.77
C SER A 222 15.18 14.63 0.87
N VAL A 223 14.67 14.61 2.11
CA VAL A 223 13.28 14.99 2.40
C VAL A 223 13.23 16.43 2.85
N ASP A 224 12.43 17.25 2.18
CA ASP A 224 12.29 18.66 2.51
C ASP A 224 11.61 18.84 3.88
N PRO A 225 12.16 19.70 4.75
CA PRO A 225 11.56 19.95 6.04
C PRO A 225 10.23 20.69 5.90
N LEU A 226 9.27 20.32 6.74
CA LEU A 226 7.96 20.96 6.78
C LEU A 226 8.04 22.46 7.13
N GLY A 227 7.15 23.25 6.56
CA GLY A 227 6.95 24.67 6.93
C GLY A 227 7.93 25.67 6.31
N LYS A 228 8.69 25.29 5.29
CA LYS A 228 9.59 26.20 4.56
C LYS A 228 8.97 26.84 3.31
N TYR A 229 7.66 26.86 3.16
CA TYR A 229 6.94 27.50 2.04
C TYR A 229 7.32 26.98 0.63
N GLN A 230 7.67 25.70 0.51
CA GLN A 230 8.19 25.14 -0.73
C GLN A 230 7.45 23.87 -1.19
N ASP A 231 6.36 23.48 -0.52
CA ASP A 231 5.67 22.22 -0.86
C ASP A 231 5.27 22.15 -2.34
N LEU A 232 4.77 23.25 -2.92
CA LEU A 232 4.36 23.29 -4.33
C LEU A 232 5.56 23.20 -5.28
N GLU A 233 6.67 23.92 -4.98
CA GLU A 233 7.90 23.83 -5.77
C GLU A 233 8.48 22.41 -5.73
N THR A 234 8.58 21.81 -4.54
CA THR A 234 9.06 20.44 -4.36
C THR A 234 8.18 19.45 -5.13
N LEU A 235 6.86 19.61 -5.08
CA LEU A 235 5.93 18.76 -5.83
C LEU A 235 6.13 18.96 -7.34
N VAL A 236 6.18 20.21 -7.84
CA VAL A 236 6.35 20.45 -9.27
C VAL A 236 7.70 19.92 -9.74
N ARG A 237 8.81 20.26 -9.10
CA ARG A 237 10.15 19.85 -9.51
C ARG A 237 10.40 18.35 -9.35
N GLY A 238 9.91 17.75 -8.28
CA GLY A 238 10.13 16.33 -7.98
C GLY A 238 9.16 15.42 -8.71
N PHE A 239 7.85 15.66 -8.57
CA PHE A 239 6.84 14.78 -9.14
C PHE A 239 6.63 15.00 -10.65
N PHE A 240 6.54 16.26 -11.11
CA PHE A 240 6.36 16.56 -12.53
C PHE A 240 7.67 16.60 -13.33
N ASN A 241 8.81 16.21 -12.76
CA ASN A 241 9.94 15.80 -13.58
C ASN A 241 9.45 14.76 -14.60
N LYS A 242 9.78 14.95 -15.88
CA LYS A 242 9.20 14.17 -16.98
C LYS A 242 9.34 12.65 -16.79
N GLU A 243 10.51 12.21 -16.35
CA GLU A 243 10.79 10.79 -16.09
C GLU A 243 9.97 10.27 -14.92
N THR A 244 9.99 11.00 -13.79
CA THR A 244 9.20 10.66 -12.60
C THR A 244 7.72 10.57 -12.93
N PHE A 245 7.17 11.58 -13.62
CA PHE A 245 5.75 11.65 -13.93
C PHE A 245 5.28 10.50 -14.83
N LEU A 246 6.01 10.19 -15.90
CA LEU A 246 5.65 9.06 -16.77
C LEU A 246 5.81 7.73 -16.05
N ASN A 247 6.92 7.52 -15.35
CA ASN A 247 7.14 6.30 -14.57
C ASN A 247 6.02 6.09 -13.54
N TYR A 248 5.62 7.18 -12.87
CA TYR A 248 4.54 7.16 -11.91
C TYR A 248 3.20 6.79 -12.53
N LEU A 249 2.82 7.41 -13.64
CA LEU A 249 1.59 7.06 -14.37
C LEU A 249 1.58 5.59 -14.83
N HIS A 250 2.72 5.07 -15.22
CA HIS A 250 2.82 3.70 -15.73
C HIS A 250 2.69 2.63 -14.64
N TYR A 251 3.28 2.86 -13.45
CA TYR A 251 3.45 1.79 -12.46
C TYR A 251 2.88 2.06 -11.07
N PHE A 252 2.44 3.31 -10.77
CA PHE A 252 2.07 3.71 -9.42
C PHE A 252 0.61 4.15 -9.28
N CYS A 253 -0.20 3.87 -10.29
CA CYS A 253 -1.65 4.08 -10.29
C CYS A 253 -2.35 2.72 -10.38
N ILE A 254 -3.12 2.36 -9.36
CA ILE A 254 -3.83 1.06 -9.27
C ILE A 254 -5.33 1.32 -9.17
N PHE A 255 -6.12 0.50 -9.88
CA PHE A 255 -7.57 0.49 -9.76
C PHE A 255 -8.00 -0.79 -9.03
N GLU A 256 -8.58 -0.63 -7.85
CA GLU A 256 -9.20 -1.72 -7.10
C GLU A 256 -10.70 -1.76 -7.41
N ASP A 257 -11.24 -2.97 -7.57
CA ASP A 257 -12.64 -3.22 -7.89
C ASP A 257 -13.31 -3.98 -6.73
N ASP A 258 -13.61 -3.27 -5.63
CA ASP A 258 -14.41 -3.78 -4.52
C ASP A 258 -15.70 -2.96 -4.41
N LYS A 259 -16.84 -3.54 -4.78
CA LYS A 259 -18.16 -2.88 -4.81
C LYS A 259 -18.22 -1.58 -5.62
N THR A 260 -17.21 -0.74 -5.53
CA THR A 260 -16.98 0.48 -6.32
C THR A 260 -15.52 0.53 -6.75
N ILE A 261 -15.27 1.13 -7.93
CA ILE A 261 -13.90 1.33 -8.40
C ILE A 261 -13.22 2.39 -7.54
N ILE A 262 -12.05 2.06 -7.00
CA ILE A 262 -11.20 2.98 -6.25
C ILE A 262 -9.86 3.10 -6.98
N LYS A 263 -9.49 4.33 -7.35
CA LYS A 263 -8.16 4.62 -7.88
C LYS A 263 -7.22 4.96 -6.73
N LYS A 264 -6.16 4.18 -6.57
CA LYS A 264 -5.08 4.42 -5.60
C LYS A 264 -3.82 4.87 -6.30
N ILE A 265 -3.10 5.77 -5.66
CA ILE A 265 -1.80 6.26 -6.13
C ILE A 265 -0.78 6.19 -4.99
N ALA A 266 0.49 6.01 -5.33
CA ALA A 266 1.57 5.86 -4.36
C ALA A 266 2.03 7.21 -3.78
N GLY A 267 2.46 7.24 -2.52
CA GLY A 267 3.19 8.37 -1.95
C GLY A 267 4.64 8.43 -2.44
N TYR A 268 5.32 9.58 -2.22
CA TYR A 268 6.71 9.76 -2.61
C TYR A 268 7.64 8.69 -2.01
N HIS A 269 7.45 8.35 -0.72
CA HIS A 269 8.21 7.33 -0.02
C HIS A 269 8.06 5.96 -0.70
N GLN A 270 6.84 5.60 -1.11
CA GLN A 270 6.55 4.36 -1.82
C GLN A 270 7.20 4.34 -3.21
N TYR A 271 7.11 5.47 -3.94
CA TYR A 271 7.72 5.61 -5.26
C TYR A 271 9.23 5.37 -5.20
N TYR A 272 9.93 6.09 -4.34
CA TYR A 272 11.40 5.98 -4.25
C TYR A 272 11.86 4.66 -3.64
N ALA A 273 11.14 4.12 -2.65
CA ALA A 273 11.43 2.78 -2.12
C ALA A 273 11.36 1.71 -3.22
N VAL A 274 10.34 1.75 -4.08
CA VAL A 274 10.19 0.83 -5.22
C VAL A 274 11.33 0.99 -6.22
N GLN A 275 11.73 2.22 -6.56
CA GLN A 275 12.84 2.45 -7.48
C GLN A 275 14.16 1.88 -6.92
N LYS A 276 14.48 2.19 -5.68
CA LYS A 276 15.69 1.67 -4.99
C LYS A 276 15.66 0.14 -4.86
N ALA A 277 14.49 -0.43 -4.51
CA ALA A 277 14.33 -1.88 -4.38
C ALA A 277 14.49 -2.60 -5.72
N LEU A 278 13.96 -2.06 -6.82
CA LEU A 278 14.13 -2.62 -8.14
C LEU A 278 15.62 -2.71 -8.53
N GLU A 279 16.37 -1.63 -8.39
CA GLU A 279 17.81 -1.62 -8.73
C GLU A 279 18.61 -2.59 -7.84
N LYS A 280 18.29 -2.69 -6.54
CA LYS A 280 18.91 -3.66 -5.63
C LYS A 280 18.58 -5.10 -6.05
N VAL A 281 17.34 -5.39 -6.43
CA VAL A 281 16.91 -6.71 -6.91
C VAL A 281 17.66 -7.07 -8.20
N ILE A 282 17.78 -6.15 -9.16
CA ILE A 282 18.50 -6.37 -10.42
C ILE A 282 19.97 -6.71 -10.15
N GLN A 283 20.66 -5.94 -9.28
CA GLN A 283 22.05 -6.20 -8.91
C GLN A 283 22.22 -7.55 -8.19
N ALA A 284 21.32 -7.83 -7.23
CA ALA A 284 21.39 -9.04 -6.43
C ALA A 284 21.07 -10.32 -7.23
N SER A 285 20.25 -10.23 -8.27
CA SER A 285 19.79 -11.36 -9.08
C SER A 285 20.81 -11.82 -10.13
N GLN A 286 21.87 -11.04 -10.40
CA GLN A 286 22.92 -11.44 -11.33
C GLN A 286 23.51 -12.80 -10.91
N ILE A 287 24.10 -13.55 -11.86
CA ILE A 287 24.63 -14.91 -11.61
C ILE A 287 25.60 -14.92 -10.42
N ASP A 288 26.47 -13.94 -10.34
CA ASP A 288 27.47 -13.70 -9.28
C ASP A 288 26.96 -12.74 -8.19
N GLY A 289 25.71 -12.32 -8.26
CA GLY A 289 25.09 -11.38 -7.31
C GLY A 289 24.88 -12.00 -5.93
N SER A 290 24.69 -11.13 -4.93
CA SER A 290 24.60 -11.52 -3.52
C SER A 290 23.35 -12.33 -3.16
N LYS A 291 22.32 -12.37 -4.00
CA LYS A 291 20.99 -12.92 -3.72
C LYS A 291 20.25 -12.23 -2.56
N LYS A 292 20.77 -11.11 -2.07
CA LYS A 292 20.22 -10.29 -1.01
C LYS A 292 19.66 -8.99 -1.61
N GLY A 293 18.35 -8.93 -1.78
CA GLY A 293 17.63 -7.79 -2.36
C GLY A 293 17.49 -6.61 -1.40
N GLY A 294 17.78 -6.81 -0.10
CA GLY A 294 17.72 -5.79 0.94
C GLY A 294 16.43 -5.80 1.76
N VAL A 295 16.26 -4.78 2.57
CA VAL A 295 15.13 -4.60 3.49
C VAL A 295 14.46 -3.25 3.24
N VAL A 296 13.18 -3.24 2.94
CA VAL A 296 12.32 -2.06 2.96
C VAL A 296 11.70 -1.96 4.35
N TRP A 297 12.15 -0.98 5.12
CA TRP A 297 11.64 -0.71 6.46
C TRP A 297 10.67 0.46 6.42
N HIS A 298 9.40 0.17 6.22
CA HIS A 298 8.32 1.14 6.27
C HIS A 298 7.36 0.80 7.41
N THR A 299 7.03 1.78 8.24
CA THR A 299 6.17 1.62 9.40
C THR A 299 4.81 1.01 9.03
N GLN A 300 4.10 0.46 10.00
CA GLN A 300 2.72 -0.01 9.80
C GLN A 300 1.82 1.15 9.36
N GLY A 301 0.90 0.89 8.43
CA GLY A 301 0.05 1.94 7.86
C GLY A 301 0.67 2.73 6.71
N ALA A 302 1.96 2.57 6.39
CA ALA A 302 2.63 3.25 5.27
C ALA A 302 2.24 2.74 3.87
N GLY A 303 1.35 1.74 3.77
CA GLY A 303 0.86 1.22 2.48
C GLY A 303 1.78 0.21 1.81
N LYS A 304 2.52 -0.62 2.56
CA LYS A 304 3.44 -1.66 2.04
C LYS A 304 2.82 -2.58 0.97
N SER A 305 1.53 -2.90 1.08
CA SER A 305 0.84 -3.71 0.07
C SER A 305 0.84 -3.06 -1.32
N LEU A 306 0.64 -1.73 -1.37
CA LEU A 306 0.71 -0.96 -2.62
C LEU A 306 2.14 -0.95 -3.16
N GLU A 307 3.15 -0.75 -2.31
CA GLU A 307 4.58 -0.81 -2.69
C GLU A 307 4.95 -2.15 -3.31
N MET A 308 4.60 -3.26 -2.63
CA MET A 308 4.88 -4.61 -3.11
C MET A 308 4.21 -4.87 -4.47
N THR A 309 2.99 -4.37 -4.67
CA THR A 309 2.27 -4.51 -5.94
C THR A 309 2.93 -3.70 -7.06
N CYS A 310 3.28 -2.43 -6.80
CA CYS A 310 3.99 -1.59 -7.76
C CYS A 310 5.37 -2.18 -8.11
N LEU A 311 6.10 -2.66 -7.10
CA LEU A 311 7.40 -3.31 -7.31
C LEU A 311 7.27 -4.60 -8.14
N ALA A 312 6.24 -5.41 -7.87
CA ALA A 312 5.97 -6.61 -8.66
C ALA A 312 5.72 -6.28 -10.13
N GLY A 313 4.92 -5.24 -10.41
CA GLY A 313 4.70 -4.74 -11.77
C GLY A 313 6.00 -4.31 -12.46
N ARG A 314 6.86 -3.58 -11.74
CA ARG A 314 8.19 -3.18 -12.23
C ARG A 314 9.12 -4.37 -12.47
N ILE A 315 9.15 -5.33 -11.57
CA ILE A 315 9.97 -6.56 -11.69
C ILE A 315 9.56 -7.38 -12.91
N ILE A 316 8.25 -7.57 -13.13
CA ILE A 316 7.73 -8.36 -14.27
C ILE A 316 8.10 -7.72 -15.61
N THR A 317 8.06 -6.40 -15.70
CA THR A 317 8.32 -5.66 -16.93
C THR A 317 9.80 -5.34 -17.15
N GLU A 318 10.68 -5.62 -16.18
CA GLU A 318 12.12 -5.33 -16.28
C GLU A 318 12.86 -6.34 -17.16
N PRO A 319 13.37 -5.94 -18.35
CA PRO A 319 14.00 -6.87 -19.29
C PRO A 319 15.26 -7.56 -18.73
N ARG A 320 16.01 -6.86 -17.85
CA ARG A 320 17.25 -7.38 -17.23
C ARG A 320 16.99 -8.58 -16.31
N LEU A 321 15.74 -8.80 -15.88
CA LEU A 321 15.33 -9.93 -15.02
C LEU A 321 14.83 -11.14 -15.81
N GLY A 322 14.65 -11.04 -17.15
CA GLY A 322 14.33 -12.16 -18.03
C GLY A 322 13.03 -12.89 -17.69
N ASN A 323 11.92 -12.16 -17.57
CA ASN A 323 10.60 -12.70 -17.22
C ASN A 323 10.62 -13.47 -15.88
N PRO A 324 10.84 -12.81 -14.74
CA PRO A 324 11.06 -13.47 -13.45
C PRO A 324 9.78 -14.09 -12.89
N THR A 325 9.95 -15.12 -12.04
CA THR A 325 8.89 -15.63 -11.18
C THR A 325 8.96 -14.91 -9.83
N ILE A 326 7.86 -14.31 -9.39
CA ILE A 326 7.74 -13.68 -8.07
C ILE A 326 7.11 -14.67 -7.10
N VAL A 327 7.75 -14.89 -5.95
CA VAL A 327 7.22 -15.70 -4.84
C VAL A 327 6.95 -14.78 -3.67
N MET A 328 5.67 -14.61 -3.34
CA MET A 328 5.22 -13.83 -2.19
C MET A 328 5.15 -14.73 -0.96
N ILE A 329 5.93 -14.43 0.07
CA ILE A 329 5.89 -15.14 1.35
C ILE A 329 5.17 -14.28 2.38
N THR A 330 4.05 -14.79 2.90
CA THR A 330 3.27 -14.15 3.94
C THR A 330 3.31 -14.94 5.25
N ASP A 331 3.03 -14.29 6.39
CA ASP A 331 3.11 -14.94 7.71
C ASP A 331 1.89 -15.83 8.00
N ARG A 332 0.68 -15.36 7.68
CA ARG A 332 -0.56 -16.03 8.04
C ARG A 332 -1.56 -16.08 6.89
N GLN A 333 -2.37 -17.15 6.85
CA GLN A 333 -3.40 -17.33 5.82
C GLN A 333 -4.47 -16.22 5.79
N ASP A 334 -4.72 -15.53 6.89
CA ASP A 334 -5.71 -14.45 6.94
C ASP A 334 -5.19 -13.13 6.33
N LEU A 335 -3.88 -12.84 6.46
CA LEU A 335 -3.22 -11.71 5.79
C LEU A 335 -2.92 -12.02 4.31
N ASP A 336 -2.68 -13.28 3.99
CA ASP A 336 -2.57 -13.82 2.62
C ASP A 336 -3.76 -13.36 1.75
N GLY A 337 -4.98 -13.38 2.31
CA GLY A 337 -6.20 -12.99 1.59
C GLY A 337 -6.24 -11.50 1.22
N GLN A 338 -5.79 -10.59 2.07
CA GLN A 338 -5.82 -9.15 1.80
C GLN A 338 -4.76 -8.75 0.76
N LEU A 339 -3.51 -9.15 0.98
CA LEU A 339 -2.43 -8.85 0.04
C LEU A 339 -2.66 -9.52 -1.32
N PHE A 340 -3.13 -10.80 -1.30
CA PHE A 340 -3.50 -11.51 -2.52
C PHE A 340 -4.59 -10.79 -3.30
N GLN A 341 -5.62 -10.24 -2.61
CA GLN A 341 -6.70 -9.50 -3.26
C GLN A 341 -6.17 -8.21 -3.90
N VAL A 342 -5.32 -7.44 -3.22
CA VAL A 342 -4.69 -6.24 -3.80
C VAL A 342 -3.92 -6.56 -5.08
N PHE A 343 -3.16 -7.67 -5.08
CA PHE A 343 -2.46 -8.13 -6.29
C PHE A 343 -3.42 -8.61 -7.38
N ASN A 344 -4.49 -9.30 -7.02
CA ASN A 344 -5.49 -9.77 -7.97
C ASN A 344 -6.20 -8.60 -8.65
N ASP A 345 -6.55 -7.56 -7.88
CA ASP A 345 -7.22 -6.37 -8.39
C ASP A 345 -6.28 -5.50 -9.24
N ALA A 346 -4.98 -5.56 -9.00
CA ALA A 346 -3.94 -4.88 -9.76
C ALA A 346 -3.52 -5.61 -11.06
N GLY A 347 -4.32 -6.53 -11.57
CA GLY A 347 -4.01 -7.32 -12.78
C GLY A 347 -3.67 -6.48 -14.01
N GLU A 348 -4.08 -5.22 -14.05
CA GLU A 348 -3.73 -4.28 -15.13
C GLU A 348 -2.23 -3.92 -15.11
N ILE A 349 -1.63 -3.74 -13.94
CA ILE A 349 -0.18 -3.46 -13.81
C ILE A 349 0.62 -4.76 -13.93
N LEU A 350 0.14 -5.82 -13.29
CA LEU A 350 0.87 -7.10 -13.23
C LEU A 350 0.85 -7.88 -14.55
N GLY A 351 -0.17 -7.65 -15.40
CA GLY A 351 -0.31 -8.33 -16.69
C GLY A 351 -0.67 -9.82 -16.57
N GLU A 352 -0.74 -10.36 -15.35
CA GLU A 352 -1.12 -11.75 -15.06
C GLU A 352 -1.88 -11.88 -13.73
N THR A 353 -2.60 -12.99 -13.58
CA THR A 353 -3.33 -13.28 -12.35
C THR A 353 -2.43 -14.04 -11.38
N PRO A 354 -2.24 -13.56 -10.14
CA PRO A 354 -1.49 -14.28 -9.13
C PRO A 354 -2.12 -15.63 -8.80
N LYS A 355 -1.30 -16.62 -8.44
CA LYS A 355 -1.74 -17.94 -7.99
C LYS A 355 -1.39 -18.15 -6.54
N GLN A 356 -2.31 -18.69 -5.76
CA GLN A 356 -2.07 -19.07 -4.38
C GLN A 356 -1.80 -20.58 -4.32
N ALA A 357 -0.71 -20.95 -3.67
CA ALA A 357 -0.40 -22.38 -3.41
C ALA A 357 -1.04 -22.79 -2.09
N ASP A 358 -2.07 -23.61 -2.11
CA ASP A 358 -2.80 -24.06 -0.92
C ASP A 358 -2.14 -25.25 -0.20
N SER A 359 -1.25 -25.95 -0.89
CA SER A 359 -0.52 -27.11 -0.35
C SER A 359 0.96 -27.09 -0.71
N ILE A 360 1.76 -27.91 0.02
CA ILE A 360 3.19 -28.13 -0.30
C ILE A 360 3.32 -28.74 -1.70
N PHE A 361 2.43 -29.67 -2.06
CA PHE A 361 2.43 -30.32 -3.37
C PHE A 361 2.21 -29.29 -4.49
N GLU A 362 1.22 -28.43 -4.35
CA GLU A 362 0.90 -27.40 -5.33
C GLU A 362 2.05 -26.38 -5.47
N LEU A 363 2.68 -25.99 -4.35
CA LEU A 363 3.86 -25.12 -4.39
C LEU A 363 5.00 -25.76 -5.18
N LYS A 364 5.27 -27.06 -4.93
CA LYS A 364 6.27 -27.82 -5.68
C LYS A 364 5.93 -27.86 -7.18
N GLU A 365 4.68 -28.12 -7.53
CA GLU A 365 4.21 -28.15 -8.92
C GLU A 365 4.35 -26.79 -9.61
N LEU A 366 3.89 -25.72 -8.98
CA LEU A 366 3.94 -24.36 -9.53
C LEU A 366 5.36 -23.86 -9.78
N LEU A 367 6.33 -24.24 -8.96
CA LEU A 367 7.71 -23.79 -9.09
C LEU A 367 8.55 -24.71 -10.00
N SER A 368 8.40 -26.04 -9.88
CA SER A 368 9.21 -26.99 -10.64
C SER A 368 8.83 -27.08 -12.12
N ASN A 369 7.52 -26.94 -12.43
CA ASN A 369 7.01 -27.09 -13.79
C ASN A 369 6.94 -25.77 -14.57
N ARG A 370 7.27 -24.63 -13.94
CA ARG A 370 7.18 -23.32 -14.59
C ARG A 370 8.55 -22.88 -15.12
N PRO A 371 8.70 -22.66 -16.43
CA PRO A 371 9.99 -22.25 -17.00
C PRO A 371 10.33 -20.78 -16.74
N SER A 372 9.34 -19.89 -16.62
CA SER A 372 9.52 -18.45 -16.36
C SER A 372 8.19 -17.77 -16.00
N GLY A 373 8.26 -16.53 -15.52
CA GLY A 373 7.11 -15.68 -15.20
C GLY A 373 6.29 -16.18 -14.00
N GLY A 374 5.23 -15.47 -13.69
CA GLY A 374 4.24 -15.82 -12.68
C GLY A 374 4.45 -15.22 -11.31
N ILE A 375 3.30 -15.02 -10.63
CA ILE A 375 3.24 -14.58 -9.24
C ILE A 375 2.62 -15.69 -8.42
N ILE A 376 3.36 -16.18 -7.42
CA ILE A 376 2.95 -17.29 -6.56
C ILE A 376 2.90 -16.82 -5.11
N PHE A 377 1.73 -16.86 -4.50
CA PHE A 377 1.53 -16.61 -3.07
C PHE A 377 1.64 -17.89 -2.28
N THR A 378 2.37 -17.84 -1.18
CA THR A 378 2.53 -18.96 -0.27
C THR A 378 2.92 -18.50 1.14
N THR A 379 2.84 -19.40 2.11
CA THR A 379 3.31 -19.16 3.48
C THR A 379 4.62 -19.91 3.74
N ILE A 380 5.42 -19.40 4.67
CA ILE A 380 6.70 -20.02 5.04
C ILE A 380 6.53 -21.48 5.52
N GLN A 381 5.38 -21.81 6.11
CA GLN A 381 5.06 -23.14 6.63
C GLN A 381 5.02 -24.23 5.54
N LYS A 382 4.84 -23.83 4.27
CA LYS A 382 4.83 -24.77 3.13
C LYS A 382 6.23 -25.19 2.65
N PHE A 383 7.29 -24.58 3.22
CA PHE A 383 8.67 -25.02 3.02
C PHE A 383 9.13 -26.02 4.10
N ARG A 384 8.23 -26.85 4.57
CA ARG A 384 8.53 -27.90 5.54
C ARG A 384 8.88 -29.20 4.81
N ALA A 385 10.05 -29.79 5.18
CA ALA A 385 10.43 -31.11 4.68
C ALA A 385 9.41 -32.18 5.16
N ASP A 386 9.14 -33.17 4.33
CA ASP A 386 8.34 -34.34 4.68
C ASP A 386 9.04 -35.18 5.77
N ARG A 387 8.26 -36.02 6.49
CA ARG A 387 8.80 -36.78 7.64
C ARG A 387 10.01 -37.66 7.30
N ASP A 388 10.08 -38.11 6.03
CA ASP A 388 11.12 -39.00 5.54
C ASP A 388 12.26 -38.28 4.82
N GLU A 389 12.17 -36.93 4.64
CA GLU A 389 13.18 -36.10 3.98
C GLU A 389 14.08 -35.44 5.03
N GLU A 390 15.40 -35.52 4.85
CA GLU A 390 16.37 -34.84 5.72
C GLU A 390 16.41 -33.33 5.47
N GLN A 391 16.10 -32.90 4.24
CA GLN A 391 16.09 -31.50 3.84
C GLN A 391 14.93 -31.27 2.85
N PHE A 392 14.40 -30.04 2.82
CA PHE A 392 13.41 -29.66 1.82
C PHE A 392 14.05 -29.73 0.42
N PRO A 393 13.38 -30.29 -0.59
CA PRO A 393 13.95 -30.43 -1.93
C PRO A 393 14.18 -29.10 -2.64
N VAL A 394 15.14 -29.04 -3.55
CA VAL A 394 15.31 -27.93 -4.47
C VAL A 394 14.14 -27.93 -5.44
N LEU A 395 13.39 -26.82 -5.50
CA LEU A 395 12.21 -26.65 -6.36
C LEU A 395 12.59 -26.09 -7.73
N THR A 396 13.56 -25.17 -7.74
CA THR A 396 14.13 -24.60 -8.96
C THR A 396 15.50 -24.00 -8.65
N ASP A 397 16.41 -24.09 -9.60
CA ASP A 397 17.76 -23.50 -9.58
C ASP A 397 17.86 -22.20 -10.39
N ARG A 398 16.74 -21.69 -10.87
CA ARG A 398 16.68 -20.46 -11.68
C ARG A 398 17.14 -19.23 -10.90
N HIS A 399 17.89 -18.35 -11.55
CA HIS A 399 18.35 -17.06 -11.00
C HIS A 399 17.26 -15.98 -11.06
N ASN A 400 16.29 -16.11 -11.97
CA ASN A 400 15.20 -15.15 -12.16
C ASN A 400 13.97 -15.49 -11.29
N VAL A 401 14.21 -15.89 -10.04
CA VAL A 401 13.17 -16.03 -9.00
C VAL A 401 13.39 -14.97 -7.94
N ILE A 402 12.38 -14.15 -7.73
CA ILE A 402 12.41 -13.07 -6.75
C ILE A 402 11.44 -13.41 -5.62
N VAL A 403 11.95 -13.53 -4.41
CA VAL A 403 11.15 -13.82 -3.21
C VAL A 403 10.94 -12.53 -2.44
N MET A 404 9.68 -12.10 -2.32
CA MET A 404 9.27 -10.96 -1.54
C MET A 404 8.63 -11.45 -0.25
N CYS A 405 9.23 -11.12 0.89
CA CYS A 405 8.77 -11.55 2.21
C CYS A 405 8.05 -10.40 2.92
N ASP A 406 6.75 -10.57 3.14
CA ASP A 406 5.98 -9.66 3.99
C ASP A 406 6.18 -10.01 5.46
N GLU A 407 6.19 -8.98 6.33
CA GLU A 407 6.46 -9.09 7.77
C GLU A 407 7.66 -10.01 8.06
N ALA A 408 8.76 -9.77 7.35
CA ALA A 408 9.93 -10.65 7.33
C ALA A 408 10.52 -10.93 8.73
N HIS A 409 10.33 -10.01 9.67
CA HIS A 409 10.73 -10.17 11.08
C HIS A 409 10.05 -11.35 11.80
N ARG A 410 8.95 -11.91 11.24
CA ARG A 410 8.22 -13.05 11.80
C ARG A 410 8.54 -14.38 11.15
N THR A 411 8.97 -14.35 9.90
CA THR A 411 9.02 -15.56 9.07
C THR A 411 10.43 -16.08 8.80
N GLN A 412 11.45 -15.25 8.93
CA GLN A 412 12.80 -15.55 8.43
C GLN A 412 13.82 -15.85 9.53
N TYR A 413 13.50 -16.84 10.40
CA TYR A 413 14.34 -17.29 11.52
C TYR A 413 14.71 -18.77 11.43
N GLY A 414 15.67 -19.21 12.28
CA GLY A 414 16.07 -20.61 12.39
C GLY A 414 17.08 -21.06 11.33
N PHE A 415 18.08 -20.23 11.04
CA PHE A 415 19.20 -20.63 10.16
C PHE A 415 20.19 -21.57 10.85
N LYS A 416 20.28 -21.52 12.18
CA LYS A 416 21.10 -22.44 12.96
C LYS A 416 20.40 -23.80 13.05
N GLY A 417 21.16 -24.89 12.86
CA GLY A 417 20.63 -26.24 13.03
C GLY A 417 20.51 -26.60 14.50
N VAL A 418 19.36 -27.13 14.90
CA VAL A 418 19.13 -27.67 16.25
C VAL A 418 19.21 -29.20 16.19
N ILE A 419 19.97 -29.83 17.09
CA ILE A 419 20.06 -31.29 17.18
C ILE A 419 18.81 -31.79 17.92
N ASP A 420 17.99 -32.57 17.24
CA ASP A 420 16.89 -33.29 17.86
C ASP A 420 17.45 -34.38 18.79
N GLN A 421 17.34 -34.18 20.09
CA GLN A 421 17.89 -35.09 21.10
C GLN A 421 17.32 -36.51 21.08
N LYS A 422 16.10 -36.69 20.51
CA LYS A 422 15.46 -38.01 20.40
C LYS A 422 15.97 -38.80 19.21
N THR A 423 16.30 -38.11 18.11
CA THR A 423 16.67 -38.77 16.84
C THR A 423 18.15 -38.56 16.48
N GLY A 424 18.86 -37.66 17.15
CA GLY A 424 20.24 -37.25 16.84
C GLY A 424 20.38 -36.49 15.51
N LYS A 425 19.28 -36.19 14.81
CA LYS A 425 19.29 -35.49 13.54
C LYS A 425 19.25 -33.98 13.75
N ILE A 426 19.94 -33.24 12.88
CA ILE A 426 19.89 -31.78 12.87
C ILE A 426 18.62 -31.33 12.17
N LYS A 427 17.73 -30.61 12.89
CA LYS A 427 16.59 -29.94 12.33
C LYS A 427 16.93 -28.49 12.03
N TYR A 428 16.49 -28.02 10.87
CA TYR A 428 16.68 -26.63 10.43
C TYR A 428 15.32 -25.92 10.40
N GLY A 429 15.35 -24.60 10.66
CA GLY A 429 14.14 -23.78 10.57
C GLY A 429 13.65 -23.59 9.14
N LEU A 430 12.40 -23.15 9.01
CA LEU A 430 11.70 -22.98 7.73
C LEU A 430 12.39 -21.98 6.79
N ALA A 431 13.03 -20.95 7.33
CA ALA A 431 13.78 -19.98 6.53
C ALA A 431 14.98 -20.61 5.79
N ARG A 432 15.67 -21.58 6.42
CA ARG A 432 16.74 -22.32 5.77
C ARG A 432 16.19 -23.29 4.72
N ALA A 433 15.04 -23.92 4.99
CA ALA A 433 14.38 -24.79 4.04
C ALA A 433 13.93 -24.02 2.79
N LEU A 434 13.38 -22.82 2.95
CA LEU A 434 13.06 -21.90 1.85
C LEU A 434 14.30 -21.58 1.00
N ARG A 435 15.41 -21.20 1.65
CA ARG A 435 16.67 -20.91 0.95
C ARG A 435 17.24 -22.14 0.22
N HIS A 436 17.10 -23.32 0.80
CA HIS A 436 17.52 -24.56 0.16
C HIS A 436 16.64 -24.93 -1.03
N GLY A 437 15.32 -24.72 -0.91
CA GLY A 437 14.37 -24.94 -2.01
C GLY A 437 14.54 -24.00 -3.21
N LEU A 438 15.09 -22.80 -2.97
CA LEU A 438 15.29 -21.75 -3.96
C LEU A 438 16.72 -21.16 -3.86
N PRO A 439 17.77 -21.95 -4.17
CA PRO A 439 19.16 -21.59 -3.85
C PRO A 439 19.68 -20.36 -4.60
N ASN A 440 19.17 -20.08 -5.79
CA ASN A 440 19.60 -18.97 -6.64
C ASN A 440 18.63 -17.79 -6.64
N ALA A 441 17.52 -17.86 -5.87
CA ALA A 441 16.55 -16.79 -5.79
C ALA A 441 17.09 -15.57 -5.05
N THR A 442 16.61 -14.39 -5.46
CA THR A 442 16.90 -13.13 -4.76
C THR A 442 15.79 -12.86 -3.74
N PHE A 443 16.18 -12.51 -2.52
CA PHE A 443 15.25 -12.32 -1.40
C PHE A 443 15.20 -10.86 -0.97
N LEU A 444 14.00 -10.30 -0.93
CA LEU A 444 13.70 -8.94 -0.48
C LEU A 444 12.71 -8.99 0.68
N ALA A 445 12.95 -8.18 1.71
CA ALA A 445 12.12 -8.09 2.91
C ALA A 445 11.31 -6.80 2.94
N PHE A 446 10.05 -6.91 3.37
CA PHE A 446 9.21 -5.79 3.78
C PHE A 446 8.85 -5.95 5.24
N THR A 447 9.05 -4.92 6.05
CA THR A 447 8.73 -4.98 7.48
C THR A 447 8.51 -3.59 8.08
N GLY A 448 7.62 -3.50 9.05
CA GLY A 448 7.45 -2.28 9.87
C GLY A 448 8.34 -2.27 11.12
N THR A 449 8.91 -3.43 11.49
CA THR A 449 9.64 -3.63 12.74
C THR A 449 10.85 -4.54 12.52
N PRO A 450 11.93 -4.06 11.87
CA PRO A 450 13.12 -4.88 11.68
C PRO A 450 13.75 -5.24 13.03
N ILE A 451 14.31 -6.44 13.11
CA ILE A 451 14.97 -6.95 14.30
C ILE A 451 16.49 -7.00 14.06
N SER A 452 17.25 -6.57 15.06
CA SER A 452 18.72 -6.66 15.10
C SER A 452 19.14 -7.41 16.38
N LYS A 453 18.99 -8.74 16.37
CA LYS A 453 19.48 -9.64 17.43
C LYS A 453 20.25 -10.80 16.80
N ASP A 454 21.22 -11.36 17.49
CA ASP A 454 22.27 -12.30 17.01
C ASP A 454 21.84 -13.39 16.00
N ASP A 455 20.69 -14.03 16.16
CA ASP A 455 20.16 -15.07 15.25
C ASP A 455 18.91 -14.62 14.46
N ARG A 456 18.49 -13.37 14.67
CA ARG A 456 17.27 -12.77 14.10
C ARG A 456 17.55 -11.44 13.41
N ASP A 457 18.77 -11.25 12.92
CA ASP A 457 19.15 -10.02 12.23
C ASP A 457 18.58 -10.00 10.81
N THR A 458 17.61 -9.14 10.59
CA THR A 458 16.94 -8.97 9.30
C THR A 458 17.92 -8.55 8.20
N GLN A 459 18.89 -7.68 8.53
CA GLN A 459 19.93 -7.24 7.58
C GLN A 459 20.91 -8.36 7.23
N ALA A 460 21.31 -9.19 8.20
CA ALA A 460 22.19 -10.32 7.93
C ALA A 460 21.58 -11.30 6.92
N VAL A 461 20.25 -11.45 6.96
CA VAL A 461 19.49 -12.37 6.10
C VAL A 461 19.23 -11.78 4.71
N PHE A 462 18.77 -10.54 4.62
CA PHE A 462 18.27 -9.93 3.39
C PHE A 462 19.23 -8.91 2.77
N GLY A 463 20.22 -8.41 3.51
CA GLY A 463 21.08 -7.31 3.13
C GLY A 463 20.71 -6.00 3.82
N GLU A 464 21.36 -4.93 3.43
CA GLU A 464 21.18 -3.59 3.99
C GLU A 464 19.75 -3.06 3.78
N TYR A 465 19.40 -2.02 4.54
CA TYR A 465 18.19 -1.27 4.30
C TYR A 465 18.24 -0.60 2.92
N VAL A 466 17.21 -0.84 2.13
CA VAL A 466 17.01 -0.22 0.81
C VAL A 466 16.38 1.15 0.97
N ASP A 467 15.38 1.21 1.85
CA ASP A 467 14.68 2.44 2.19
C ASP A 467 14.13 2.36 3.62
N ILE A 468 14.03 3.53 4.27
CA ILE A 468 13.51 3.66 5.63
C ILE A 468 12.45 4.77 5.65
N TYR A 469 11.24 4.39 6.05
CA TYR A 469 10.15 5.32 6.33
C TYR A 469 9.62 5.00 7.72
N ASP A 470 10.18 5.68 8.72
CA ASP A 470 9.89 5.40 10.12
C ASP A 470 8.57 6.04 10.59
N ILE A 471 8.21 5.76 11.85
CA ILE A 471 6.96 6.25 12.44
C ILE A 471 6.96 7.77 12.59
N GLN A 472 8.12 8.40 12.82
CA GLN A 472 8.21 9.86 12.96
C GLN A 472 7.89 10.52 11.62
N GLN A 473 8.54 10.09 10.55
CA GLN A 473 8.31 10.61 9.20
C GLN A 473 6.86 10.37 8.75
N ALA A 474 6.31 9.20 9.05
CA ALA A 474 4.92 8.86 8.73
C ALA A 474 3.90 9.76 9.46
N VAL A 475 4.17 10.14 10.71
CA VAL A 475 3.35 11.09 11.47
C VAL A 475 3.49 12.50 10.91
N GLU A 476 4.72 12.94 10.58
CA GLU A 476 4.97 14.25 9.97
C GLU A 476 4.26 14.40 8.62
N ASP A 477 4.22 13.34 7.83
CA ASP A 477 3.53 13.31 6.54
C ASP A 477 2.00 13.20 6.66
N GLY A 478 1.50 12.86 7.84
CA GLY A 478 0.08 12.57 8.08
C GLY A 478 -0.36 11.22 7.51
N ALA A 479 0.57 10.33 7.19
CA ALA A 479 0.29 8.97 6.74
C ALA A 479 -0.17 8.06 7.89
N THR A 480 0.19 8.42 9.13
CA THR A 480 -0.30 7.79 10.37
C THR A 480 -0.52 8.84 11.45
N VAL A 481 -1.14 8.46 12.55
CA VAL A 481 -1.44 9.35 13.66
C VAL A 481 -0.42 9.18 14.79
N PRO A 482 -0.18 10.23 15.62
CA PRO A 482 0.66 10.12 16.80
C PRO A 482 0.13 9.09 17.78
N ILE A 483 1.02 8.26 18.33
CA ILE A 483 0.69 7.31 19.40
C ILE A 483 1.07 7.94 20.74
N TYR A 484 0.07 8.10 21.61
CA TYR A 484 0.28 8.56 22.97
C TYR A 484 0.30 7.34 23.91
N TYR A 485 1.44 7.14 24.55
CA TYR A 485 1.63 6.04 25.50
C TYR A 485 1.31 6.46 26.92
N GLU A 486 0.44 5.70 27.60
CA GLU A 486 0.11 5.86 29.02
C GLU A 486 0.34 4.53 29.74
N SER A 487 1.30 4.49 30.67
CA SER A 487 1.55 3.32 31.51
C SER A 487 0.66 3.34 32.75
N ARG A 488 -0.18 2.32 32.91
CA ARG A 488 -1.04 2.11 34.06
C ARG A 488 -0.69 0.80 34.77
N LEU A 489 -0.31 0.89 36.03
CA LEU A 489 0.00 -0.28 36.84
C LEU A 489 -1.23 -0.69 37.64
N ALA A 490 -1.80 -1.86 37.36
CA ALA A 490 -2.70 -2.52 38.28
C ALA A 490 -1.88 -3.00 39.49
N LYS A 491 -2.01 -2.30 40.63
CA LYS A 491 -1.30 -2.67 41.85
C LYS A 491 -1.76 -4.06 42.27
N ILE A 492 -0.84 -5.01 42.23
CA ILE A 492 -1.04 -6.32 42.87
C ILE A 492 -0.34 -6.24 44.22
N GLU A 493 -0.98 -6.66 45.29
CA GLU A 493 -0.35 -6.96 46.56
C GLU A 493 0.51 -8.24 46.45
N ILE A 494 1.52 -8.19 45.57
CA ILE A 494 2.53 -9.25 45.45
C ILE A 494 3.86 -8.62 45.83
N ASN A 495 4.65 -9.36 46.59
CA ASN A 495 6.00 -8.99 47.01
C ASN A 495 6.82 -8.53 45.78
N GLN A 496 7.21 -7.26 45.76
CA GLN A 496 7.91 -6.62 44.63
C GLN A 496 9.16 -7.40 44.18
N ASP A 497 9.81 -8.12 45.13
CA ASP A 497 10.97 -8.95 44.83
C ASP A 497 10.66 -10.16 43.90
N LYS A 498 9.42 -10.67 43.94
CA LYS A 498 8.97 -11.74 43.04
C LYS A 498 8.61 -11.23 41.67
N LEU A 499 8.12 -10.01 41.52
CA LEU A 499 7.79 -9.39 40.24
C LEU A 499 9.05 -9.06 39.46
N ASN A 500 10.04 -8.45 40.08
CA ASN A 500 11.33 -8.11 39.44
C ASN A 500 12.07 -9.36 38.95
N ASN A 501 11.98 -10.48 39.66
CA ASN A 501 12.55 -11.74 39.21
C ASN A 501 11.78 -12.36 38.04
N ILE A 502 10.45 -12.21 37.99
CA ILE A 502 9.62 -12.71 36.90
C ILE A 502 9.90 -11.93 35.59
N ASP A 503 10.01 -10.60 35.65
CA ASP A 503 10.30 -9.78 34.47
C ASP A 503 11.68 -10.11 33.89
N HIS A 504 12.69 -10.28 34.76
CA HIS A 504 14.04 -10.68 34.34
C HIS A 504 14.07 -12.11 33.76
N GLU A 505 13.36 -13.05 34.40
CA GLU A 505 13.24 -14.43 33.95
C GLU A 505 12.40 -14.58 32.66
N VAL A 506 11.44 -13.68 32.42
CA VAL A 506 10.67 -13.62 31.17
C VAL A 506 11.54 -13.09 30.03
N GLU A 507 12.33 -12.04 30.29
CA GLU A 507 13.31 -11.53 29.31
C GLU A 507 14.32 -12.61 28.93
N GLU A 508 14.89 -13.34 29.90
CA GLU A 508 15.81 -14.45 29.63
C GLU A 508 15.16 -15.56 28.79
N ILE A 509 13.90 -15.92 29.00
CA ILE A 509 13.20 -16.95 28.20
C ILE A 509 12.95 -16.49 26.75
N PHE A 510 12.65 -15.20 26.56
CA PHE A 510 12.49 -14.62 25.23
C PHE A 510 13.83 -14.33 24.55
N GLU A 511 14.90 -14.11 25.32
CA GLU A 511 16.25 -13.89 24.79
C GLU A 511 16.97 -15.20 24.39
N ASP A 512 16.77 -16.27 25.14
CA ASP A 512 17.48 -17.57 24.94
C ASP A 512 16.82 -18.48 23.89
N GLY A 513 16.01 -18.06 22.99
CA GLY A 513 15.39 -18.87 21.93
C GLY A 513 15.21 -20.35 22.33
N ILE A 514 14.01 -20.83 22.49
CA ILE A 514 13.67 -22.17 23.00
C ILE A 514 14.29 -23.27 22.12
N GLU A 515 15.46 -23.76 22.47
CA GLU A 515 16.25 -24.74 21.69
C GLU A 515 16.09 -26.19 22.16
N ASP A 516 15.50 -26.48 23.34
CA ASP A 516 15.46 -27.82 23.94
C ASP A 516 14.09 -28.18 24.52
N ASP A 517 13.68 -29.48 24.46
CA ASP A 517 12.41 -29.97 25.02
C ASP A 517 12.30 -29.68 26.54
N GLU A 518 13.42 -29.68 27.27
CA GLU A 518 13.48 -29.36 28.70
C GLU A 518 13.31 -27.86 28.95
N GLN A 519 13.83 -27.01 28.08
CA GLN A 519 13.62 -25.55 28.10
C GLN A 519 12.19 -25.21 27.67
N GLN A 520 11.60 -25.94 26.71
CA GLN A 520 10.20 -25.82 26.35
C GLN A 520 9.26 -26.16 27.51
N GLU A 521 9.55 -27.21 28.27
CA GLU A 521 8.74 -27.56 29.45
C GLU A 521 8.90 -26.51 30.56
N LYS A 522 10.11 -26.02 30.81
CA LYS A 522 10.36 -24.93 31.76
C LYS A 522 9.68 -23.62 31.31
N ALA A 523 9.78 -23.27 30.04
CA ALA A 523 9.10 -22.10 29.46
C ALA A 523 7.59 -22.22 29.56
N LYS A 524 7.01 -23.40 29.27
CA LYS A 524 5.57 -23.66 29.43
C LYS A 524 5.12 -23.56 30.88
N SER A 525 5.91 -24.09 31.82
CA SER A 525 5.61 -24.02 33.25
C SER A 525 5.66 -22.57 33.76
N LYS A 526 6.69 -21.81 33.39
CA LYS A 526 6.82 -20.39 33.74
C LYS A 526 5.72 -19.55 33.09
N TRP A 527 5.40 -19.80 31.81
CA TRP A 527 4.30 -19.14 31.13
C TRP A 527 2.96 -19.37 31.83
N SER A 528 2.70 -20.60 32.26
CA SER A 528 1.48 -20.95 33.01
C SER A 528 1.42 -20.24 34.38
N GLN A 529 2.54 -20.05 35.04
CA GLN A 529 2.61 -19.29 36.29
C GLN A 529 2.33 -17.80 36.07
N ILE A 530 2.92 -17.20 35.02
CA ILE A 530 2.68 -15.81 34.64
C ILE A 530 1.22 -15.63 34.23
N GLU A 531 0.66 -16.53 33.43
CA GLU A 531 -0.74 -16.52 33.03
C GLU A 531 -1.68 -16.57 34.24
N ALA A 532 -1.38 -17.44 35.21
CA ALA A 532 -2.14 -17.53 36.44
C ALA A 532 -2.10 -16.22 37.29
N LEU A 533 -0.93 -15.56 37.34
CA LEU A 533 -0.77 -14.28 38.04
C LEU A 533 -1.49 -13.14 37.27
N VAL A 534 -1.29 -13.03 35.99
CA VAL A 534 -1.93 -12.00 35.15
C VAL A 534 -3.43 -12.19 35.11
N GLY A 535 -3.89 -13.45 35.04
CA GLY A 535 -5.30 -13.82 35.04
C GLY A 535 -5.96 -13.94 36.42
N ALA A 536 -5.29 -13.54 37.52
CA ALA A 536 -5.88 -13.60 38.86
C ALA A 536 -7.17 -12.78 38.95
N GLN A 537 -8.24 -13.35 39.50
CA GLN A 537 -9.58 -12.76 39.52
C GLN A 537 -9.62 -11.34 40.09
N PRO A 538 -8.95 -11.03 41.25
CA PRO A 538 -8.93 -9.67 41.78
C PRO A 538 -8.27 -8.67 40.81
N ARG A 539 -7.24 -9.09 40.08
CA ARG A 539 -6.55 -8.24 39.08
C ARG A 539 -7.43 -7.95 37.87
N LEU A 540 -8.08 -8.96 37.33
CA LEU A 540 -8.99 -8.79 36.19
C LEU A 540 -10.14 -7.85 36.55
N LYS A 541 -10.65 -7.93 37.74
CA LYS A 541 -11.67 -7.02 38.25
C LYS A 541 -11.17 -5.58 38.32
N GLN A 542 -9.97 -5.35 38.90
CA GLN A 542 -9.36 -4.01 38.95
C GLN A 542 -9.11 -3.43 37.56
N ILE A 543 -8.60 -4.26 36.61
CA ILE A 543 -8.39 -3.85 35.23
C ILE A 543 -9.72 -3.50 34.55
N ALA A 544 -10.78 -4.27 34.79
CA ALA A 544 -12.12 -3.99 34.26
C ALA A 544 -12.68 -2.68 34.79
N GLU A 545 -12.56 -2.42 36.11
CA GLU A 545 -12.99 -1.18 36.75
C GLU A 545 -12.24 0.04 36.21
N ASP A 546 -10.89 -0.04 36.11
CA ASP A 546 -10.05 1.03 35.55
C ASP A 546 -10.37 1.27 34.09
N PHE A 547 -10.49 0.21 33.28
CA PHE A 547 -10.82 0.31 31.86
C PHE A 547 -12.17 1.00 31.63
N VAL A 548 -13.23 0.57 32.34
CA VAL A 548 -14.58 1.14 32.20
C VAL A 548 -14.58 2.63 32.54
N GLN A 549 -13.90 3.01 33.62
CA GLN A 549 -13.80 4.41 34.04
C GLN A 549 -12.99 5.24 33.02
N HIS A 550 -11.86 4.71 32.57
CA HIS A 550 -10.99 5.39 31.59
C HIS A 550 -11.71 5.57 30.27
N PHE A 551 -12.32 4.51 29.74
CA PHE A 551 -13.07 4.54 28.48
C PHE A 551 -14.21 5.55 28.54
N ALA A 552 -15.01 5.54 29.64
CA ALA A 552 -16.09 6.50 29.82
C ALA A 552 -15.60 7.97 29.88
N THR A 553 -14.39 8.19 30.43
CA THR A 553 -13.79 9.53 30.48
C THR A 553 -13.33 9.97 29.08
N ARG A 554 -12.66 9.09 28.35
CA ARG A 554 -12.21 9.39 26.97
C ARG A 554 -13.38 9.65 26.03
N GLN A 555 -14.46 8.89 26.12
CA GLN A 555 -15.64 9.08 25.27
C GLN A 555 -16.26 10.48 25.40
N LYS A 556 -16.07 11.17 26.53
CA LYS A 556 -16.56 12.54 26.71
C LYS A 556 -15.70 13.60 26.02
N THR A 557 -14.40 13.35 25.86
CA THR A 557 -13.42 14.30 25.32
C THR A 557 -13.09 14.00 23.87
N GLN A 558 -12.95 12.73 23.55
CA GLN A 558 -12.60 12.26 22.22
C GLN A 558 -13.28 10.91 21.99
N PRO A 559 -14.48 10.89 21.37
CA PRO A 559 -15.16 9.65 21.04
C PRO A 559 -14.28 8.77 20.13
N GLY A 560 -14.27 7.46 20.42
CA GLY A 560 -13.48 6.50 19.66
C GLY A 560 -13.71 5.08 20.10
N LYS A 561 -13.07 4.13 19.43
CA LYS A 561 -13.17 2.70 19.71
C LYS A 561 -11.98 2.21 20.52
N ALA A 562 -12.12 1.07 21.19
CA ALA A 562 -11.08 0.48 22.01
C ALA A 562 -10.81 -0.98 21.62
N LEU A 563 -9.52 -1.30 21.42
CA LEU A 563 -9.03 -2.66 21.25
C LEU A 563 -8.30 -3.07 22.53
N ILE A 564 -8.78 -4.12 23.21
CA ILE A 564 -8.13 -4.69 24.38
C ILE A 564 -7.38 -5.95 23.96
N VAL A 565 -6.10 -6.03 24.31
CA VAL A 565 -5.25 -7.19 24.00
C VAL A 565 -4.97 -7.96 25.28
N GLY A 566 -5.44 -9.20 25.33
CA GLY A 566 -5.22 -10.08 26.48
C GLY A 566 -4.12 -11.12 26.19
N MET A 567 -3.41 -11.54 27.23
CA MET A 567 -2.31 -12.50 27.16
C MET A 567 -2.76 -13.89 26.68
N SER A 568 -3.97 -14.32 27.05
CA SER A 568 -4.55 -15.60 26.62
C SER A 568 -6.03 -15.50 26.30
N ARG A 569 -6.58 -16.51 25.61
CA ARG A 569 -8.02 -16.57 25.30
C ARG A 569 -8.87 -16.64 26.59
N ASP A 570 -8.38 -17.35 27.60
CA ASP A 570 -9.03 -17.44 28.92
C ASP A 570 -9.10 -16.07 29.59
N ILE A 571 -7.97 -15.35 29.64
CA ILE A 571 -7.93 -14.00 30.20
C ILE A 571 -8.87 -13.06 29.44
N CYS A 572 -8.92 -13.13 28.10
CA CYS A 572 -9.84 -12.32 27.29
C CYS A 572 -11.30 -12.58 27.65
N ALA A 573 -11.71 -13.83 27.76
CA ALA A 573 -13.09 -14.23 28.07
C ALA A 573 -13.48 -13.83 29.52
N ARG A 574 -12.56 -13.99 30.47
CA ARG A 574 -12.79 -13.62 31.89
C ARG A 574 -12.82 -12.12 32.04
N LEU A 575 -11.94 -11.37 31.40
CA LEU A 575 -11.97 -9.90 31.41
C LEU A 575 -13.27 -9.36 30.79
N TYR A 576 -13.75 -9.96 29.70
CA TYR A 576 -15.07 -9.66 29.15
C TYR A 576 -16.16 -9.83 30.23
N SER A 577 -16.14 -10.94 30.95
CA SER A 577 -17.15 -11.22 31.99
C SER A 577 -17.11 -10.19 33.12
N GLU A 578 -15.91 -9.73 33.53
CA GLU A 578 -15.77 -8.66 34.55
C GLU A 578 -16.27 -7.30 34.03
N ILE A 579 -16.00 -6.96 32.77
CA ILE A 579 -16.50 -5.72 32.15
C ILE A 579 -18.03 -5.76 32.05
N ILE A 580 -18.62 -6.88 31.64
CA ILE A 580 -20.08 -7.04 31.56
C ILE A 580 -20.74 -7.00 32.92
N ALA A 581 -20.09 -7.50 33.97
CA ALA A 581 -20.60 -7.35 35.34
C ALA A 581 -20.71 -5.89 35.78
N LEU A 582 -19.85 -5.00 35.24
CA LEU A 582 -19.90 -3.55 35.50
C LEU A 582 -20.84 -2.81 34.55
N LYS A 583 -21.01 -3.33 33.31
CA LYS A 583 -21.76 -2.72 32.21
C LYS A 583 -22.64 -3.74 31.48
N PRO A 584 -23.70 -4.27 32.13
CA PRO A 584 -24.58 -5.28 31.54
C PRO A 584 -25.24 -4.83 30.22
N GLU A 585 -25.48 -3.53 30.09
CA GLU A 585 -26.07 -2.92 28.88
C GLU A 585 -25.19 -3.03 27.61
N TRP A 586 -23.92 -3.36 27.76
CA TRP A 586 -22.99 -3.56 26.62
C TRP A 586 -23.08 -4.97 26.04
N GLU A 587 -23.68 -5.92 26.78
CA GLU A 587 -23.75 -7.32 26.36
C GLU A 587 -24.81 -7.54 25.27
N SER A 588 -24.49 -8.38 24.33
CA SER A 588 -25.45 -9.01 23.43
C SER A 588 -24.91 -10.36 22.95
N ASN A 589 -25.81 -11.35 22.89
CA ASN A 589 -25.49 -12.67 22.34
C ASN A 589 -25.51 -12.68 20.81
N GLU A 590 -26.09 -11.67 20.17
CA GLU A 590 -26.16 -11.57 18.72
C GLU A 590 -24.89 -10.92 18.13
N ASN A 591 -24.45 -11.42 16.96
CA ASN A 591 -23.26 -10.91 16.31
C ASN A 591 -23.43 -9.47 15.76
N ASN A 592 -24.67 -9.08 15.46
CA ASN A 592 -25.03 -7.80 14.88
C ASN A 592 -25.35 -6.70 15.91
N SER A 593 -25.29 -6.99 17.21
CA SER A 593 -25.61 -6.05 18.28
C SER A 593 -24.62 -6.12 19.44
N GLY A 594 -24.70 -5.13 20.36
CA GLY A 594 -23.85 -4.98 21.53
C GLY A 594 -22.60 -4.14 21.32
N ALA A 595 -22.19 -3.46 22.41
CA ALA A 595 -21.07 -2.52 22.39
C ALA A 595 -19.70 -3.19 22.54
N ILE A 596 -19.63 -4.43 23.03
CA ILE A 596 -18.39 -5.17 23.28
C ILE A 596 -18.45 -6.60 22.71
N LYS A 597 -17.37 -7.07 22.10
CA LYS A 597 -17.22 -8.44 21.61
C LYS A 597 -15.81 -8.99 21.88
N VAL A 598 -15.71 -10.32 22.00
CA VAL A 598 -14.42 -11.02 22.01
C VAL A 598 -14.20 -11.68 20.65
N VAL A 599 -13.04 -11.46 20.04
CA VAL A 599 -12.66 -12.08 18.75
C VAL A 599 -11.45 -12.98 18.99
N MET A 600 -11.66 -14.29 18.81
CA MET A 600 -10.63 -15.30 19.05
C MET A 600 -10.73 -16.46 18.06
N THR A 601 -9.67 -17.29 18.03
CA THR A 601 -9.69 -18.60 17.34
C THR A 601 -10.53 -19.60 18.16
N ALA A 602 -11.29 -20.47 17.50
CA ALA A 602 -12.07 -21.53 18.12
C ALA A 602 -11.33 -22.87 18.10
N SER A 603 -11.47 -23.66 19.16
CA SER A 603 -11.02 -25.04 19.23
C SER A 603 -12.16 -25.95 19.69
N ALA A 604 -12.21 -27.17 19.19
CA ALA A 604 -13.21 -28.16 19.61
C ALA A 604 -13.06 -28.57 21.10
N SER A 605 -11.87 -28.36 21.70
CA SER A 605 -11.56 -28.67 23.10
C SER A 605 -11.79 -27.49 24.05
N ASP A 606 -12.34 -26.38 23.56
CA ASP A 606 -12.54 -25.18 24.40
C ASP A 606 -13.62 -25.41 25.46
N GLU A 607 -13.40 -24.85 26.66
CA GLU A 607 -14.35 -24.87 27.75
C GLU A 607 -15.57 -23.98 27.46
N ALA A 608 -16.66 -24.19 28.19
CA ALA A 608 -17.95 -23.51 27.96
C ALA A 608 -17.87 -21.97 27.96
N HIS A 609 -17.02 -21.38 28.80
CA HIS A 609 -16.84 -19.92 28.85
C HIS A 609 -16.11 -19.35 27.64
N LEU A 610 -15.32 -20.15 26.93
CA LEU A 610 -14.70 -19.79 25.66
C LEU A 610 -15.64 -20.03 24.47
N GLN A 611 -16.42 -21.14 24.52
CA GLN A 611 -17.33 -21.53 23.44
C GLN A 611 -18.36 -20.44 23.11
N LYS A 612 -18.83 -19.67 24.11
CA LYS A 612 -19.77 -18.54 23.90
C LYS A 612 -19.21 -17.42 23.00
N HIS A 613 -17.90 -17.36 22.83
CA HIS A 613 -17.21 -16.39 22.00
C HIS A 613 -16.75 -16.96 20.65
N HIS A 614 -17.11 -18.20 20.34
CA HIS A 614 -16.79 -18.79 19.04
C HIS A 614 -17.52 -18.05 17.92
N THR A 615 -16.79 -17.71 16.88
CA THR A 615 -17.31 -17.04 15.70
C THR A 615 -16.78 -17.74 14.43
N SER A 616 -17.65 -17.90 13.44
CA SER A 616 -17.28 -18.38 12.12
C SER A 616 -16.44 -17.32 11.39
N LYS A 617 -15.76 -17.69 10.30
CA LYS A 617 -15.00 -16.76 9.44
C LYS A 617 -15.91 -15.61 8.94
N LYS A 618 -17.16 -15.91 8.56
CA LYS A 618 -18.14 -14.90 8.12
C LYS A 618 -18.49 -13.93 9.25
N GLN A 619 -18.79 -14.45 10.44
CA GLN A 619 -19.13 -13.61 11.60
C GLN A 619 -17.96 -12.70 12.02
N LYS A 620 -16.70 -13.18 11.94
CA LYS A 620 -15.52 -12.35 12.20
C LYS A 620 -15.42 -11.18 11.21
N LYS A 621 -15.69 -11.45 9.93
CA LYS A 621 -15.72 -10.40 8.90
C LYS A 621 -16.83 -9.38 9.14
N GLU A 622 -18.01 -9.82 9.59
CA GLU A 622 -19.09 -8.92 9.99
C GLU A 622 -18.70 -8.05 11.20
N LEU A 623 -18.05 -8.63 12.22
CA LEU A 623 -17.53 -7.87 13.36
C LEU A 623 -16.46 -6.86 12.96
N GLU A 624 -15.59 -7.21 12.03
CA GLU A 624 -14.59 -6.29 11.47
C GLU A 624 -15.25 -5.08 10.81
N VAL A 625 -16.26 -5.30 9.95
CA VAL A 625 -16.99 -4.21 9.30
C VAL A 625 -17.69 -3.31 10.33
N ARG A 626 -18.33 -3.90 11.35
CA ARG A 626 -18.96 -3.15 12.45
C ARG A 626 -17.95 -2.33 13.25
N PHE A 627 -16.77 -2.90 13.53
CA PHE A 627 -15.76 -2.21 14.32
C PHE A 627 -15.09 -1.07 13.53
N LYS A 628 -14.95 -1.19 12.22
CA LYS A 628 -14.44 -0.13 11.33
C LYS A 628 -15.43 1.02 11.11
N ASP A 629 -16.72 0.79 11.29
CA ASP A 629 -17.75 1.83 11.17
C ASP A 629 -17.80 2.68 12.44
N PRO A 630 -17.37 3.95 12.40
CA PRO A 630 -17.34 4.83 13.58
C PRO A 630 -18.75 5.08 14.16
N SER A 631 -19.81 4.96 13.35
CA SER A 631 -21.20 5.17 13.77
C SER A 631 -21.82 3.93 14.45
N ASN A 632 -21.18 2.75 14.33
CA ASN A 632 -21.71 1.51 14.87
C ASN A 632 -21.56 1.43 16.39
N GLU A 633 -22.55 0.83 17.07
CA GLU A 633 -22.56 0.62 18.52
C GLU A 633 -21.41 -0.26 19.05
N LEU A 634 -20.78 -1.10 18.22
CA LEU A 634 -19.62 -1.90 18.60
C LEU A 634 -18.40 -0.99 18.79
N GLN A 635 -18.11 -0.68 20.05
CA GLN A 635 -17.04 0.24 20.42
C GLN A 635 -15.82 -0.45 21.02
N ILE A 636 -15.97 -1.66 21.54
CA ILE A 636 -14.92 -2.38 22.27
C ILE A 636 -14.76 -3.78 21.69
N VAL A 637 -13.53 -4.15 21.35
CA VAL A 637 -13.19 -5.52 20.96
C VAL A 637 -12.04 -6.02 21.82
N ILE A 638 -12.16 -7.26 22.33
CA ILE A 638 -11.12 -7.93 23.08
C ILE A 638 -10.52 -9.03 22.21
N VAL A 639 -9.20 -9.03 22.05
CA VAL A 639 -8.45 -9.99 21.24
C VAL A 639 -7.26 -10.55 22.02
N ARG A 640 -6.71 -11.67 21.56
CA ARG A 640 -5.41 -12.15 22.02
C ARG A 640 -4.30 -11.78 21.04
N ASP A 641 -4.41 -12.23 19.80
CA ASP A 641 -3.41 -12.12 18.73
C ASP A 641 -4.01 -11.77 17.37
N MET A 642 -5.33 -11.75 17.26
CA MET A 642 -6.04 -11.33 16.06
C MET A 642 -6.14 -9.80 16.01
N TRP A 643 -6.10 -9.23 14.80
CA TRP A 643 -6.22 -7.79 14.57
C TRP A 643 -5.11 -6.91 15.18
N LEU A 644 -4.00 -7.50 15.63
CA LEU A 644 -2.86 -6.73 16.18
C LEU A 644 -1.98 -6.12 15.09
N THR A 645 -1.97 -6.70 13.90
CA THR A 645 -1.18 -6.24 12.76
C THR A 645 -2.02 -6.35 11.49
N GLY A 646 -1.87 -5.37 10.59
CA GLY A 646 -2.62 -5.34 9.33
C GLY A 646 -4.12 -5.04 9.46
N PHE A 647 -4.58 -4.64 10.66
CA PHE A 647 -5.95 -4.24 10.90
C PHE A 647 -6.01 -2.71 10.97
N ASP A 648 -6.72 -2.12 10.03
CA ASP A 648 -6.96 -0.69 9.93
C ASP A 648 -8.43 -0.43 10.29
N ALA A 649 -8.67 0.24 11.44
CA ALA A 649 -10.01 0.55 11.97
C ALA A 649 -10.17 2.01 12.34
#